data_44872019b47ca3b93b66f76b42d42065
#
_entry.id   44872019b47ca3b93b66f76b42d42065
#
_cell.length_a   1.000
_cell.length_b   1.000
_cell.length_c   1.000
_cell.angle_alpha   90.00
_cell.angle_beta   90.00
_cell.angle_gamma   90.00
#
_symmetry.space_group_name_H-M   'P 1'
#
loop_
_entity.id
_entity.type
_entity.pdbx_description
1 polymer ?
#
loop_
_entity_poly.entity_id
_entity_poly.type
_entity_poly.pdbx_seq_one_letter_code
_entity_poly.pdbx_strand_id
1 'polypeptide(L)'
;MVKHQRKHSAADRPGPSPSQRYAAFQKRQAHNASVAARFAATLPFDLDDFQQDAIDALERGENVLVAAPTGAGKTVVADFAMYLARERNVKAFYTTPIKALSNQKYHDLTAVYGADHVGLLTGDISINSEADIVVMTTEVLRNMLYEHSTMLNALRFVILDEVHYLADRFRGPVWEEVIIHLPRQVSVIGLSATVSNVEDFSSWISSVRGDTKLVVSERRPVPLEQHVLVQADDHTEPELLDLYRRDAQGEQTTKLNARLIDRLDQLDRQAARRRGAENSRSRGRGHSRGHVPAQRHTPKRWAVVDELNYLDMLPGIYFIFSRNGCDQAVEQCINAGLELTTEDEMRRIRAIVDEMVAGQLSQEDLKALQFSRFRFALEKGFASHHAGMVALFRQIVERLFEEGLVKMVFATETLALGINMPARCVIVEKLEKFNGSGHVPLTPGEFTQLTGRAGRRGIDTIGHAIVVDHRDFVPATAAALSSKRVYPLHSSFHATFNMAVNLLNTSDYETTRATLDHSFAQWEANESAWQLESQLTTLKQALNGYEQAFHCEYGDFASLMRIRMELSDLEKNGRRKLKQTAFPTDEQRKNTFRELDQSIETLKKRDREHPCRQCPDMQQHMKWGHRWIREMREYERVQHRYESRTGSVARQFDRICSILEQLGYVKRDGTDMRLSEQGQLLRHIYSEQDIVLAEALERGMFDHLTARQLAAVLSALVFEARGGTGGEPRRWPGGIQGPVAQTSQSLDRLHAQLTMLCEDEGLDDLQQLDFGIVDIMYDWASGNSLAYVLHDRDMTGGDFVRNAKRLSDILQQISAAEPYLPQGSAHLAQVAHEAMELVNRGIVAYSGIGEG
;
A
#
# COMPACT_ATOMS: atom_id res chain seq x y z
N MET A 1 -50.40 -5.63 57.52
CA MET A 1 -49.06 -6.30 57.61
C MET A 1 -48.22 -5.90 56.40
N VAL A 2 -47.42 -4.86 56.55
CA VAL A 2 -46.56 -4.34 55.50
C VAL A 2 -45.14 -4.81 55.82
N LYS A 3 -44.57 -5.66 54.90
CA LYS A 3 -43.19 -6.12 55.01
C LYS A 3 -42.23 -5.06 54.53
N HIS A 4 -41.48 -4.44 55.43
CA HIS A 4 -40.29 -3.65 55.11
C HIS A 4 -39.22 -4.53 54.44
N GLN A 5 -38.93 -4.27 53.17
CA GLN A 5 -37.68 -4.70 52.55
C GLN A 5 -36.57 -3.74 52.95
N ARG A 6 -35.61 -4.25 53.73
CA ARG A 6 -34.36 -3.55 54.05
C ARG A 6 -33.52 -3.41 52.74
N LYS A 7 -33.21 -2.20 52.33
CA LYS A 7 -32.14 -1.87 51.40
C LYS A 7 -30.82 -2.30 52.06
N HIS A 8 -30.14 -3.28 51.48
CA HIS A 8 -28.75 -3.54 51.78
C HIS A 8 -27.92 -2.33 51.27
N SER A 9 -27.34 -1.57 52.20
CA SER A 9 -26.32 -0.58 51.99
C SER A 9 -25.10 -1.27 51.38
N ALA A 10 -24.47 -0.59 50.39
CA ALA A 10 -23.19 -0.98 49.85
C ALA A 10 -22.16 -1.07 50.98
N ALA A 11 -21.88 -2.31 51.42
CA ALA A 11 -20.95 -2.59 52.51
C ALA A 11 -19.52 -2.28 52.06
N ASP A 12 -18.82 -1.51 52.90
CA ASP A 12 -17.40 -1.30 53.02
C ASP A 12 -16.53 -2.35 52.30
N ARG A 13 -15.92 -1.99 51.17
CA ARG A 13 -14.72 -2.68 50.72
C ARG A 13 -13.61 -2.25 51.67
N PRO A 14 -12.93 -3.15 52.41
CA PRO A 14 -11.84 -2.76 53.27
C PRO A 14 -10.81 -1.98 52.48
N GLY A 15 -10.48 -0.79 52.92
CA GLY A 15 -9.46 0.06 52.31
C GLY A 15 -8.12 -0.69 52.25
N PRO A 16 -7.23 -0.34 51.31
CA PRO A 16 -5.98 -1.04 51.13
C PRO A 16 -5.19 -1.14 52.42
N SER A 17 -4.63 -2.35 52.68
CA SER A 17 -3.85 -2.63 53.88
C SER A 17 -2.62 -1.69 53.98
N PRO A 18 -2.04 -1.50 55.18
CA PRO A 18 -0.81 -0.69 55.34
C PRO A 18 0.32 -1.14 54.40
N SER A 19 0.49 -2.42 54.18
CA SER A 19 1.46 -2.99 53.28
C SER A 19 1.14 -2.66 51.79
N GLN A 20 -0.13 -2.70 51.42
CA GLN A 20 -0.57 -2.27 50.08
C GLN A 20 -0.39 -0.77 49.88
N ARG A 21 -0.64 0.07 50.90
CA ARG A 21 -0.37 1.51 50.83
C ARG A 21 1.12 1.80 50.75
N TYR A 22 1.96 1.08 51.47
CA TYR A 22 3.41 1.22 51.36
C TYR A 22 3.95 0.76 50.01
N ALA A 23 3.49 -0.36 49.51
CA ALA A 23 3.83 -0.82 48.16
C ALA A 23 3.36 0.16 47.08
N ALA A 24 2.18 0.73 47.22
CA ALA A 24 1.69 1.76 46.32
C ALA A 24 2.49 3.07 46.42
N PHE A 25 2.93 3.43 47.63
CA PHE A 25 3.80 4.59 47.87
C PHE A 25 5.18 4.37 47.23
N GLN A 26 5.81 3.23 47.45
CA GLN A 26 7.09 2.87 46.83
C GLN A 26 6.98 2.84 45.27
N LYS A 27 5.90 2.29 44.75
CA LYS A 27 5.63 2.26 43.31
C LYS A 27 5.47 3.68 42.75
N ARG A 28 4.77 4.57 43.46
CA ARG A 28 4.67 6.00 43.10
C ARG A 28 6.01 6.71 43.18
N GLN A 29 6.82 6.45 44.18
CA GLN A 29 8.13 7.06 44.36
C GLN A 29 9.11 6.60 43.26
N ALA A 30 9.11 5.31 42.92
CA ALA A 30 9.87 4.76 41.79
C ALA A 30 9.38 5.33 40.47
N HIS A 31 8.07 5.45 40.28
CA HIS A 31 7.48 6.05 39.09
C HIS A 31 7.87 7.53 38.94
N ASN A 32 7.78 8.34 40.00
CA ASN A 32 8.18 9.75 39.99
C ASN A 32 9.68 9.97 39.73
N ALA A 33 10.52 8.98 39.99
CA ALA A 33 11.97 9.00 39.68
C ALA A 33 12.30 8.46 38.29
N SER A 34 11.32 7.89 37.56
CA SER A 34 11.52 7.29 36.25
C SER A 34 11.79 8.33 35.15
N VAL A 35 12.37 7.89 34.03
CA VAL A 35 12.55 8.72 32.84
C VAL A 35 11.18 9.04 32.23
N ALA A 36 10.24 8.09 32.30
CA ALA A 36 8.87 8.26 31.87
C ALA A 36 8.17 9.44 32.57
N ALA A 37 8.32 9.55 33.90
CA ALA A 37 7.74 10.65 34.64
C ALA A 37 8.37 12.01 34.29
N ARG A 38 9.71 12.05 34.09
CA ARG A 38 10.37 13.27 33.61
C ARG A 38 9.91 13.71 32.23
N PHE A 39 9.76 12.76 31.31
CA PHE A 39 9.22 13.03 29.99
C PHE A 39 7.77 13.53 30.07
N ALA A 40 6.89 12.85 30.82
CA ALA A 40 5.52 13.27 31.01
C ALA A 40 5.41 14.71 31.53
N ALA A 41 6.33 15.13 32.42
CA ALA A 41 6.37 16.52 32.95
C ALA A 41 6.78 17.56 31.89
N THR A 42 7.35 17.17 30.75
CA THR A 42 7.67 18.09 29.63
C THR A 42 6.47 18.34 28.71
N LEU A 43 5.45 17.50 28.79
CA LEU A 43 4.29 17.59 27.91
C LEU A 43 3.26 18.62 28.41
N PRO A 44 2.58 19.36 27.51
CA PRO A 44 1.55 20.33 27.89
C PRO A 44 0.18 19.66 28.20
N PHE A 45 0.09 18.35 28.24
CA PHE A 45 -1.11 17.53 28.43
C PHE A 45 -0.79 16.25 29.20
N ASP A 46 -1.80 15.65 29.84
CA ASP A 46 -1.68 14.35 30.49
C ASP A 46 -1.64 13.22 29.46
N LEU A 47 -0.84 12.18 29.75
CA LEU A 47 -0.78 10.97 28.92
C LEU A 47 -2.07 10.16 29.03
N ASP A 48 -2.53 9.64 27.91
CA ASP A 48 -3.57 8.63 27.88
C ASP A 48 -3.04 7.29 28.44
N ASP A 49 -3.92 6.44 28.99
CA ASP A 49 -3.54 5.14 29.59
C ASP A 49 -2.69 4.29 28.64
N PHE A 50 -3.05 4.23 27.37
CA PHE A 50 -2.32 3.45 26.36
C PHE A 50 -0.91 4.02 26.09
N GLN A 51 -0.74 5.34 26.15
CA GLN A 51 0.57 5.99 26.00
C GLN A 51 1.44 5.67 27.20
N GLN A 52 0.88 5.74 28.41
CA GLN A 52 1.61 5.41 29.64
C GLN A 52 2.05 3.94 29.64
N ASP A 53 1.17 3.00 29.28
CA ASP A 53 1.50 1.57 29.19
C ASP A 53 2.63 1.29 28.20
N ALA A 54 2.63 1.97 27.05
CA ALA A 54 3.67 1.85 26.02
C ALA A 54 5.00 2.43 26.49
N ILE A 55 4.98 3.60 27.09
CA ILE A 55 6.15 4.30 27.64
C ILE A 55 6.81 3.48 28.74
N ASP A 56 6.03 2.94 29.68
CA ASP A 56 6.52 2.10 30.76
C ASP A 56 7.19 0.81 30.25
N ALA A 57 6.65 0.22 29.18
CA ALA A 57 7.25 -0.94 28.52
C ALA A 57 8.59 -0.61 27.85
N LEU A 58 8.68 0.53 27.14
CA LEU A 58 9.92 0.99 26.52
C LEU A 58 11.00 1.30 27.55
N GLU A 59 10.66 1.91 28.68
CA GLU A 59 11.61 2.18 29.76
C GLU A 59 12.22 0.90 30.32
N ARG A 60 11.46 -0.21 30.35
CA ARG A 60 11.94 -1.56 30.72
C ARG A 60 12.78 -2.23 29.65
N GLY A 61 12.83 -1.68 28.43
CA GLY A 61 13.60 -2.20 27.30
C GLY A 61 12.85 -3.24 26.45
N GLU A 62 11.52 -3.31 26.56
CA GLU A 62 10.68 -4.16 25.74
C GLU A 62 10.50 -3.54 24.34
N ASN A 63 10.21 -4.37 23.32
CA ASN A 63 9.65 -3.86 22.08
C ASN A 63 8.21 -3.42 22.32
N VAL A 64 7.71 -2.47 21.53
CA VAL A 64 6.34 -1.97 21.68
C VAL A 64 5.65 -1.90 20.32
N LEU A 65 4.45 -2.45 20.25
CA LEU A 65 3.54 -2.28 19.12
C LEU A 65 2.31 -1.51 19.58
N VAL A 66 2.11 -0.30 19.05
CA VAL A 66 0.97 0.54 19.35
C VAL A 66 -0.02 0.49 18.18
N ALA A 67 -1.21 -0.03 18.42
CA ALA A 67 -2.31 -0.05 17.48
C ALA A 67 -3.43 0.90 17.98
N ALA A 68 -3.55 2.05 17.34
CA ALA A 68 -4.54 3.06 17.74
C ALA A 68 -5.02 3.87 16.52
N PRO A 69 -6.23 4.46 16.57
CA PRO A 69 -6.76 5.27 15.48
C PRO A 69 -5.84 6.45 15.11
N THR A 70 -5.97 6.94 13.89
CA THR A 70 -5.29 8.18 13.47
C THR A 70 -5.74 9.33 14.37
N GLY A 71 -4.80 10.17 14.77
CA GLY A 71 -5.06 11.29 15.68
C GLY A 71 -5.11 10.92 17.18
N ALA A 72 -4.98 9.63 17.55
CA ALA A 72 -4.96 9.21 18.96
C ALA A 72 -3.70 9.67 19.72
N GLY A 73 -2.67 10.15 19.05
CA GLY A 73 -1.42 10.58 19.69
C GLY A 73 -0.40 9.44 19.85
N LYS A 74 -0.37 8.48 18.93
CA LYS A 74 0.65 7.40 18.88
C LYS A 74 2.08 7.94 18.88
N THR A 75 2.29 9.09 18.25
CA THR A 75 3.60 9.74 18.10
C THR A 75 4.28 10.05 19.42
N VAL A 76 3.52 10.29 20.48
CA VAL A 76 4.05 10.54 21.83
C VAL A 76 4.92 9.38 22.32
N VAL A 77 4.59 8.15 21.94
CA VAL A 77 5.39 6.96 22.31
C VAL A 77 6.74 6.98 21.57
N ALA A 78 6.75 7.40 20.31
CA ALA A 78 7.98 7.61 19.55
C ALA A 78 8.81 8.77 20.11
N ASP A 79 8.16 9.88 20.49
CA ASP A 79 8.81 11.03 21.10
C ASP A 79 9.49 10.62 22.41
N PHE A 80 8.86 9.74 23.21
CA PHE A 80 9.50 9.16 24.39
C PHE A 80 10.73 8.31 24.03
N ALA A 81 10.66 7.47 22.99
CA ALA A 81 11.80 6.65 22.58
C ALA A 81 13.02 7.52 22.19
N MET A 82 12.77 8.62 21.50
CA MET A 82 13.82 9.61 21.14
C MET A 82 14.35 10.35 22.37
N TYR A 83 13.47 10.76 23.28
CA TYR A 83 13.85 11.34 24.55
C TYR A 83 14.73 10.38 25.37
N LEU A 84 14.33 9.10 25.47
CA LEU A 84 15.05 8.06 26.16
C LEU A 84 16.42 7.76 25.51
N ALA A 85 16.49 7.80 24.18
CA ALA A 85 17.75 7.65 23.46
C ALA A 85 18.76 8.74 23.83
N ARG A 86 18.32 9.98 23.91
CA ARG A 86 19.17 11.12 24.33
C ARG A 86 19.58 11.01 25.79
N GLU A 87 18.68 10.68 26.69
CA GLU A 87 19.01 10.47 28.12
C GLU A 87 20.06 9.36 28.30
N ARG A 88 20.05 8.33 27.43
CA ARG A 88 20.99 7.22 27.48
C ARG A 88 22.23 7.41 26.58
N ASN A 89 22.33 8.53 25.89
CA ASN A 89 23.41 8.85 24.92
C ASN A 89 23.60 7.74 23.87
N VAL A 90 22.49 7.32 23.24
CA VAL A 90 22.43 6.31 22.17
C VAL A 90 21.63 6.84 20.98
N LYS A 91 21.78 6.20 19.81
CA LYS A 91 21.05 6.62 18.60
C LYS A 91 19.63 6.05 18.54
N ALA A 92 18.71 6.86 17.99
CA ALA A 92 17.37 6.46 17.60
C ALA A 92 17.12 6.76 16.13
N PHE A 93 16.57 5.78 15.39
CA PHE A 93 16.16 5.98 14.00
C PHE A 93 14.65 6.03 13.92
N TYR A 94 14.12 7.05 13.24
CA TYR A 94 12.71 7.22 12.95
C TYR A 94 12.45 6.90 11.48
N THR A 95 11.79 5.81 11.19
CA THR A 95 11.52 5.41 9.81
C THR A 95 10.09 5.69 9.40
N THR A 96 9.92 6.10 8.16
CA THR A 96 8.62 6.39 7.56
C THR A 96 8.46 5.68 6.20
N PRO A 97 7.23 5.43 5.74
CA PRO A 97 6.99 4.77 4.46
C PRO A 97 7.29 5.63 3.23
N ILE A 98 7.35 6.94 3.36
CA ILE A 98 7.51 7.86 2.24
C ILE A 98 8.35 9.09 2.60
N LYS A 99 9.14 9.58 1.62
CA LYS A 99 10.01 10.76 1.78
C LYS A 99 9.30 12.00 2.33
N ALA A 100 8.06 12.27 1.92
CA ALA A 100 7.31 13.43 2.39
C ALA A 100 7.10 13.42 3.91
N LEU A 101 6.82 12.25 4.48
CA LEU A 101 6.71 12.08 5.93
C LEU A 101 8.06 12.22 6.62
N SER A 102 9.13 11.68 6.02
CA SER A 102 10.48 11.87 6.57
C SER A 102 10.83 13.36 6.65
N ASN A 103 10.56 14.13 5.60
CA ASN A 103 10.81 15.56 5.58
C ASN A 103 9.99 16.30 6.64
N GLN A 104 8.69 16.05 6.71
CA GLN A 104 7.83 16.65 7.74
C GLN A 104 8.33 16.32 9.15
N LYS A 105 8.62 15.04 9.42
CA LYS A 105 9.08 14.60 10.73
C LYS A 105 10.45 15.18 11.09
N TYR A 106 11.34 15.32 10.10
CA TYR A 106 12.61 16.00 10.29
C TYR A 106 12.42 17.45 10.75
N HIS A 107 11.54 18.21 10.11
CA HIS A 107 11.24 19.60 10.53
C HIS A 107 10.63 19.65 11.93
N ASP A 108 9.67 18.78 12.22
CA ASP A 108 9.03 18.71 13.55
C ASP A 108 10.07 18.44 14.64
N LEU A 109 10.94 17.45 14.42
CA LEU A 109 11.96 17.06 15.39
C LEU A 109 13.08 18.10 15.50
N THR A 110 13.47 18.73 14.41
CA THR A 110 14.47 19.82 14.42
C THR A 110 13.96 21.01 15.23
N ALA A 111 12.68 21.33 15.16
CA ALA A 111 12.08 22.37 15.98
C ALA A 111 12.12 22.06 17.49
N VAL A 112 12.05 20.76 17.86
CA VAL A 112 12.07 20.32 19.26
C VAL A 112 13.50 20.13 19.80
N TYR A 113 14.37 19.48 19.01
CA TYR A 113 15.68 19.01 19.47
C TYR A 113 16.87 19.85 18.96
N GLY A 114 16.65 20.70 17.97
CA GLY A 114 17.69 21.47 17.28
C GLY A 114 18.34 20.71 16.12
N ALA A 115 18.85 21.45 15.13
CA ALA A 115 19.43 20.89 13.90
C ALA A 115 20.70 20.04 14.16
N ASP A 116 21.44 20.33 15.20
CA ASP A 116 22.66 19.59 15.56
C ASP A 116 22.37 18.15 16.02
N HIS A 117 21.15 17.87 16.50
CA HIS A 117 20.75 16.58 17.05
C HIS A 117 19.85 15.75 16.14
N VAL A 118 19.40 16.33 15.03
CA VAL A 118 18.50 15.64 14.10
C VAL A 118 19.12 15.55 12.72
N GLY A 119 19.09 14.36 12.16
CA GLY A 119 19.54 14.07 10.80
C GLY A 119 18.37 13.61 9.90
N LEU A 120 18.58 13.71 8.60
CA LEU A 120 17.66 13.20 7.58
C LEU A 120 18.42 12.39 6.55
N LEU A 121 17.98 11.14 6.32
CA LEU A 121 18.49 10.25 5.29
C LEU A 121 17.35 9.74 4.41
N THR A 122 17.36 10.13 3.15
CA THR A 122 16.48 9.59 2.11
C THR A 122 17.32 9.20 0.88
N GLY A 123 16.73 8.58 -0.13
CA GLY A 123 17.51 8.17 -1.31
C GLY A 123 18.26 9.31 -2.01
N ASP A 124 17.80 10.55 -1.86
CA ASP A 124 18.36 11.73 -2.53
C ASP A 124 18.87 12.82 -1.58
N ILE A 125 18.73 12.64 -0.26
CA ILE A 125 19.07 13.67 0.75
C ILE A 125 19.82 13.02 1.89
N SER A 126 20.94 13.65 2.28
CA SER A 126 21.72 13.31 3.46
C SER A 126 22.07 14.58 4.22
N ILE A 127 21.44 14.79 5.37
CA ILE A 127 21.66 15.91 6.27
C ILE A 127 22.02 15.34 7.63
N ASN A 128 23.15 15.76 8.21
CA ASN A 128 23.59 15.40 9.56
C ASN A 128 23.38 13.90 9.90
N SER A 129 23.93 13.03 9.05
CA SER A 129 23.73 11.58 9.15
C SER A 129 24.21 10.97 10.48
N GLU A 130 25.17 11.62 11.17
CA GLU A 130 25.71 11.17 12.44
C GLU A 130 24.93 11.66 13.67
N ALA A 131 23.83 12.37 13.50
CA ALA A 131 22.99 12.86 14.60
C ALA A 131 22.52 11.74 15.55
N ASP A 132 22.09 12.15 16.74
CA ASP A 132 21.52 11.24 17.76
C ASP A 132 20.18 10.67 17.31
N ILE A 133 19.40 11.48 16.61
CA ILE A 133 18.11 11.12 16.03
C ILE A 133 18.23 11.24 14.51
N VAL A 134 18.02 10.16 13.78
CA VAL A 134 18.02 10.20 12.31
C VAL A 134 16.67 9.78 11.77
N VAL A 135 16.05 10.68 11.01
CA VAL A 135 14.82 10.40 10.28
C VAL A 135 15.19 9.83 8.91
N MET A 136 14.54 8.75 8.51
CA MET A 136 14.82 8.11 7.23
C MET A 136 13.63 7.36 6.64
N THR A 137 13.73 6.99 5.38
CA THR A 137 12.77 6.01 4.84
C THR A 137 13.18 4.60 5.25
N THR A 138 12.20 3.68 5.32
CA THR A 138 12.46 2.30 5.77
C THR A 138 13.41 1.57 4.83
N GLU A 139 13.40 1.91 3.54
CA GLU A 139 14.31 1.37 2.53
C GLU A 139 15.77 1.74 2.81
N VAL A 140 16.03 2.95 3.29
CA VAL A 140 17.39 3.39 3.67
C VAL A 140 17.91 2.56 4.85
N LEU A 141 17.07 2.34 5.87
CA LEU A 141 17.45 1.49 7.00
C LEU A 141 17.75 0.05 6.56
N ARG A 142 16.92 -0.54 5.68
CA ARG A 142 17.19 -1.86 5.12
C ARG A 142 18.57 -1.91 4.43
N ASN A 143 18.87 -0.93 3.58
CA ASN A 143 20.15 -0.88 2.87
C ASN A 143 21.33 -0.78 3.85
N MET A 144 21.21 0.05 4.89
CA MET A 144 22.23 0.16 5.96
C MET A 144 22.43 -1.16 6.70
N LEU A 145 21.38 -1.94 6.92
CA LEU A 145 21.47 -3.28 7.54
C LEU A 145 22.26 -4.25 6.64
N TYR A 146 21.98 -4.26 5.35
CA TYR A 146 22.71 -5.08 4.38
C TYR A 146 24.17 -4.68 4.19
N GLU A 147 24.49 -3.38 4.30
CA GLU A 147 25.84 -2.85 4.19
C GLU A 147 26.61 -2.92 5.51
N HIS A 148 25.99 -3.39 6.59
CA HIS A 148 26.57 -3.38 7.94
C HIS A 148 27.14 -2.00 8.34
N SER A 149 26.36 -0.95 8.07
CA SER A 149 26.77 0.42 8.34
C SER A 149 27.22 0.60 9.80
N THR A 150 28.33 1.31 9.99
CA THR A 150 28.87 1.64 11.32
C THR A 150 27.91 2.47 12.17
N MET A 151 26.98 3.18 11.56
CA MET A 151 25.93 3.94 12.24
C MET A 151 25.02 3.05 13.10
N LEU A 152 24.91 1.75 12.80
CA LEU A 152 24.11 0.79 13.56
C LEU A 152 24.72 0.44 14.93
N ASN A 153 26.01 0.70 15.17
CA ASN A 153 26.70 0.30 16.39
C ASN A 153 26.13 0.96 17.65
N ALA A 154 25.78 2.25 17.57
CA ALA A 154 25.20 3.02 18.67
C ALA A 154 23.63 2.98 18.69
N LEU A 155 23.02 2.33 17.72
CA LEU A 155 21.58 2.26 17.58
C LEU A 155 20.96 1.41 18.70
N ARG A 156 19.91 1.93 19.33
CA ARG A 156 19.13 1.22 20.38
C ARG A 156 17.63 1.29 20.18
N PHE A 157 17.13 2.26 19.44
CA PHE A 157 15.71 2.42 19.19
C PHE A 157 15.46 2.61 17.70
N VAL A 158 14.50 1.86 17.17
CA VAL A 158 13.98 2.05 15.82
C VAL A 158 12.47 2.24 15.89
N ILE A 159 12.03 3.39 15.46
CA ILE A 159 10.61 3.71 15.31
C ILE A 159 10.21 3.32 13.87
N LEU A 160 9.27 2.39 13.76
CA LEU A 160 8.64 2.00 12.52
C LEU A 160 7.27 2.66 12.47
N ASP A 161 7.18 3.80 11.80
CA ASP A 161 5.90 4.51 11.67
C ASP A 161 5.05 3.91 10.57
N GLU A 162 3.73 3.93 10.77
CA GLU A 162 2.73 3.39 9.84
C GLU A 162 3.00 1.92 9.43
N VAL A 163 3.28 1.05 10.42
CA VAL A 163 3.64 -0.37 10.19
C VAL A 163 2.62 -1.13 9.34
N HIS A 164 1.37 -0.70 9.30
CA HIS A 164 0.35 -1.31 8.46
C HIS A 164 0.64 -1.23 6.95
N TYR A 165 1.63 -0.42 6.52
CA TYR A 165 2.21 -0.46 5.17
C TYR A 165 2.91 -1.77 4.82
N LEU A 166 3.13 -2.64 5.77
CA LEU A 166 3.59 -4.01 5.53
C LEU A 166 2.67 -4.76 4.53
N ALA A 167 1.39 -4.39 4.46
CA ALA A 167 0.46 -4.91 3.45
C ALA A 167 0.60 -4.26 2.06
N ASP A 168 1.42 -3.21 1.90
CA ASP A 168 1.65 -2.59 0.59
C ASP A 168 2.47 -3.52 -0.32
N ARG A 169 1.97 -3.75 -1.53
CA ARG A 169 2.56 -4.72 -2.48
C ARG A 169 4.02 -4.44 -2.80
N PHE A 170 4.42 -3.18 -2.87
CA PHE A 170 5.75 -2.78 -3.34
C PHE A 170 6.72 -2.51 -2.20
N ARG A 171 6.22 -1.97 -1.09
CA ARG A 171 7.05 -1.52 0.04
C ARG A 171 6.98 -2.43 1.25
N GLY A 172 5.91 -3.20 1.39
CA GLY A 172 5.67 -4.05 2.55
C GLY A 172 6.82 -4.99 2.89
N PRO A 173 7.46 -5.66 1.91
CA PRO A 173 8.60 -6.55 2.18
C PRO A 173 9.71 -5.90 2.99
N VAL A 174 9.98 -4.62 2.78
CA VAL A 174 11.05 -3.87 3.45
C VAL A 174 10.88 -3.82 4.97
N TRP A 175 9.61 -3.75 5.48
CA TRP A 175 9.34 -3.75 6.92
C TRP A 175 9.73 -5.07 7.57
N GLU A 176 9.39 -6.18 6.93
CA GLU A 176 9.74 -7.50 7.44
C GLU A 176 11.26 -7.71 7.44
N GLU A 177 11.92 -7.34 6.34
CA GLU A 177 13.39 -7.38 6.24
C GLU A 177 14.03 -6.59 7.37
N VAL A 178 13.58 -5.37 7.64
CA VAL A 178 14.11 -4.54 8.72
C VAL A 178 13.88 -5.21 10.08
N ILE A 179 12.65 -5.66 10.38
CA ILE A 179 12.33 -6.26 11.68
C ILE A 179 13.17 -7.52 11.92
N ILE A 180 13.37 -8.34 10.90
CA ILE A 180 14.13 -9.59 11.01
C ILE A 180 15.63 -9.32 11.20
N HIS A 181 16.21 -8.37 10.47
CA HIS A 181 17.68 -8.16 10.42
C HIS A 181 18.21 -7.15 11.43
N LEU A 182 17.35 -6.38 12.10
CA LEU A 182 17.81 -5.47 13.16
C LEU A 182 18.58 -6.23 14.26
N PRO A 183 19.70 -5.70 14.76
CA PRO A 183 20.42 -6.29 15.89
C PRO A 183 19.49 -6.49 17.10
N ARG A 184 19.63 -7.61 17.82
CA ARG A 184 18.72 -7.96 18.93
C ARG A 184 18.68 -6.94 20.07
N GLN A 185 19.75 -6.15 20.25
CA GLN A 185 19.82 -5.10 21.29
C GLN A 185 19.03 -3.84 20.92
N VAL A 186 18.47 -3.75 19.72
CA VAL A 186 17.66 -2.61 19.25
C VAL A 186 16.21 -2.87 19.60
N SER A 187 15.58 -1.99 20.38
CA SER A 187 14.14 -2.04 20.64
C SER A 187 13.36 -1.46 19.44
N VAL A 188 12.34 -2.19 19.03
CA VAL A 188 11.44 -1.79 17.92
C VAL A 188 10.18 -1.16 18.51
N ILE A 189 9.84 0.02 18.00
CA ILE A 189 8.62 0.75 18.32
C ILE A 189 7.75 0.80 17.05
N GLY A 190 6.78 -0.09 16.95
CA GLY A 190 5.83 -0.12 15.84
C GLY A 190 4.62 0.77 16.12
N LEU A 191 4.35 1.73 15.24
CA LEU A 191 3.15 2.58 15.28
C LEU A 191 2.23 2.17 14.14
N SER A 192 1.02 1.71 14.47
CA SER A 192 0.06 1.20 13.51
C SER A 192 -1.30 1.86 13.64
N ALA A 193 -2.05 1.91 12.54
CA ALA A 193 -3.50 2.03 12.62
C ALA A 193 -4.10 0.75 13.28
N THR A 194 -5.37 0.81 13.66
CA THR A 194 -6.06 -0.39 14.18
C THR A 194 -6.26 -1.42 13.06
N VAL A 195 -5.78 -2.65 13.26
CA VAL A 195 -5.92 -3.81 12.37
C VAL A 195 -6.51 -4.99 13.15
N SER A 196 -7.21 -5.92 12.48
CA SER A 196 -7.98 -6.97 13.16
C SER A 196 -7.14 -8.11 13.71
N ASN A 197 -5.94 -8.31 13.19
CA ASN A 197 -5.01 -9.38 13.58
C ASN A 197 -3.72 -8.82 14.20
N VAL A 198 -3.85 -7.72 14.95
CA VAL A 198 -2.69 -7.07 15.58
C VAL A 198 -2.01 -7.98 16.60
N GLU A 199 -2.77 -8.88 17.23
CA GLU A 199 -2.27 -9.90 18.15
C GLU A 199 -1.34 -10.89 17.46
N ASP A 200 -1.71 -11.35 16.25
CA ASP A 200 -0.89 -12.25 15.43
C ASP A 200 0.41 -11.57 15.03
N PHE A 201 0.30 -10.33 14.59
CA PHE A 201 1.46 -9.51 14.22
C PHE A 201 2.38 -9.25 15.41
N SER A 202 1.83 -8.94 16.58
CA SER A 202 2.59 -8.79 17.83
C SER A 202 3.27 -10.09 18.24
N SER A 203 2.58 -11.22 18.10
CA SER A 203 3.11 -12.55 18.41
C SER A 203 4.28 -12.90 17.48
N TRP A 204 4.15 -12.56 16.18
CA TRP A 204 5.25 -12.70 15.24
C TRP A 204 6.45 -11.83 15.65
N ILE A 205 6.26 -10.53 15.94
CA ILE A 205 7.36 -9.66 16.41
C ILE A 205 8.02 -10.26 17.67
N SER A 206 7.23 -10.76 18.61
CA SER A 206 7.75 -11.40 19.82
C SER A 206 8.59 -12.64 19.50
N SER A 207 8.21 -13.43 18.50
CA SER A 207 8.96 -14.62 18.09
C SER A 207 10.33 -14.27 17.48
N VAL A 208 10.42 -13.12 16.79
CA VAL A 208 11.63 -12.67 16.09
C VAL A 208 12.52 -11.80 17.00
N ARG A 209 11.91 -10.91 17.79
CA ARG A 209 12.59 -9.86 18.55
C ARG A 209 12.61 -10.06 20.05
N GLY A 210 11.85 -11.02 20.58
CA GLY A 210 11.67 -11.21 22.03
C GLY A 210 10.52 -10.37 22.58
N ASP A 211 10.55 -10.12 23.89
CA ASP A 211 9.44 -9.49 24.61
C ASP A 211 8.91 -8.24 23.91
N THR A 212 7.64 -8.31 23.51
CA THR A 212 6.96 -7.24 22.77
C THR A 212 5.64 -6.92 23.47
N LYS A 213 5.50 -5.67 23.89
CA LYS A 213 4.25 -5.17 24.49
C LYS A 213 3.32 -4.71 23.39
N LEU A 214 2.20 -5.40 23.25
CA LEU A 214 1.08 -4.92 22.44
C LEU A 214 0.23 -3.95 23.26
N VAL A 215 0.01 -2.76 22.71
CA VAL A 215 -0.86 -1.74 23.28
C VAL A 215 -1.92 -1.36 22.25
N VAL A 216 -3.19 -1.61 22.57
CA VAL A 216 -4.32 -1.34 21.67
C VAL A 216 -5.22 -0.28 22.27
N SER A 217 -5.58 0.70 21.48
CA SER A 217 -6.61 1.69 21.84
C SER A 217 -7.62 1.80 20.70
N GLU A 218 -8.89 1.65 21.05
CA GLU A 218 -9.98 1.87 20.10
C GLU A 218 -10.62 3.25 20.25
N ARG A 219 -10.21 3.98 21.29
CA ARG A 219 -10.79 5.27 21.63
C ARG A 219 -10.29 6.34 20.66
N ARG A 220 -11.23 6.99 20.00
CA ARG A 220 -10.96 8.14 19.16
C ARG A 220 -11.01 9.43 19.99
N PRO A 221 -9.99 10.32 19.92
CA PRO A 221 -9.98 11.54 20.72
C PRO A 221 -11.13 12.47 20.40
N VAL A 222 -11.49 12.58 19.12
CA VAL A 222 -12.63 13.35 18.64
C VAL A 222 -13.65 12.38 18.08
N PRO A 223 -14.88 12.29 18.62
CA PRO A 223 -15.95 11.45 18.08
C PRO A 223 -16.19 11.74 16.60
N LEU A 224 -16.55 10.70 15.82
CA LEU A 224 -16.80 10.81 14.39
C LEU A 224 -18.26 10.51 14.11
N GLU A 225 -18.97 11.48 13.56
CA GLU A 225 -20.33 11.29 13.06
C GLU A 225 -20.34 10.97 11.57
N GLN A 226 -21.23 10.05 11.16
CA GLN A 226 -21.37 9.60 9.79
C GLN A 226 -22.61 10.21 9.15
N HIS A 227 -22.46 10.80 7.97
CA HIS A 227 -23.53 11.46 7.25
C HIS A 227 -23.57 11.02 5.79
N VAL A 228 -24.72 11.27 5.17
CA VAL A 228 -24.95 11.13 3.72
C VAL A 228 -25.50 12.45 3.20
N LEU A 229 -24.89 12.96 2.14
CA LEU A 229 -25.35 14.17 1.48
C LEU A 229 -26.11 13.80 0.22
N VAL A 230 -27.38 14.18 0.15
CA VAL A 230 -28.31 13.88 -0.94
C VAL A 230 -28.84 15.17 -1.59
N GLN A 231 -29.19 15.10 -2.86
CA GLN A 231 -29.78 16.23 -3.60
C GLN A 231 -30.83 15.71 -4.58
N ALA A 232 -31.99 16.36 -4.66
CA ALA A 232 -33.06 15.90 -5.55
C ALA A 232 -32.79 16.25 -7.01
N ASP A 233 -32.26 17.44 -7.30
CA ASP A 233 -31.86 17.95 -8.62
C ASP A 233 -30.98 19.20 -8.50
N ASP A 234 -30.53 19.73 -9.64
CA ASP A 234 -29.66 20.93 -9.72
C ASP A 234 -30.29 22.22 -9.15
N HIS A 235 -31.58 22.25 -8.90
CA HIS A 235 -32.33 23.42 -8.42
C HIS A 235 -32.69 23.33 -6.95
N THR A 236 -32.44 22.21 -6.31
CA THR A 236 -32.68 22.02 -4.87
C THR A 236 -31.37 22.09 -4.11
N GLU A 237 -31.43 22.60 -2.89
CA GLU A 237 -30.27 22.56 -2.00
C GLU A 237 -29.93 21.12 -1.60
N PRO A 238 -28.65 20.80 -1.42
CA PRO A 238 -28.25 19.51 -0.84
C PRO A 238 -28.78 19.37 0.59
N GLU A 239 -29.07 18.15 0.99
CA GLU A 239 -29.50 17.80 2.34
C GLU A 239 -28.49 16.91 3.01
N LEU A 240 -27.96 17.31 4.18
CA LEU A 240 -27.10 16.47 5.00
C LEU A 240 -27.95 15.64 5.97
N LEU A 241 -27.89 14.32 5.86
CA LEU A 241 -28.66 13.39 6.67
C LEU A 241 -27.71 12.47 7.45
N ASP A 242 -28.05 12.19 8.71
CA ASP A 242 -27.28 11.22 9.49
C ASP A 242 -27.41 9.81 8.88
N LEU A 243 -26.29 9.11 8.78
CA LEU A 243 -26.27 7.68 8.36
C LEU A 243 -26.92 6.81 9.43
N TYR A 244 -26.69 7.11 10.69
CA TYR A 244 -27.20 6.37 11.82
C TYR A 244 -28.26 7.13 12.60
N ARG A 245 -29.16 6.38 13.25
CA ARG A 245 -30.17 6.94 14.14
C ARG A 245 -29.48 7.51 15.38
N ARG A 246 -29.96 8.69 15.86
CA ARG A 246 -29.53 9.23 17.14
C ARG A 246 -30.33 8.62 18.29
N ASP A 247 -29.68 8.45 19.43
CA ASP A 247 -30.28 8.04 20.69
C ASP A 247 -30.94 9.21 21.44
N ALA A 248 -31.38 8.97 22.68
CA ALA A 248 -32.00 9.99 23.51
C ALA A 248 -31.03 11.06 24.00
N GLN A 249 -29.72 10.79 23.95
CA GLN A 249 -28.64 11.70 24.30
C GLN A 249 -28.16 12.52 23.10
N GLY A 250 -28.68 12.24 21.88
CA GLY A 250 -28.30 12.88 20.64
C GLY A 250 -27.10 12.25 19.94
N GLU A 251 -26.55 11.16 20.47
CA GLU A 251 -25.41 10.46 19.88
C GLU A 251 -25.84 9.48 18.79
N GLN A 252 -25.02 9.33 17.76
CA GLN A 252 -25.27 8.37 16.69
C GLN A 252 -25.12 6.93 17.20
N THR A 253 -26.11 6.10 16.93
CA THR A 253 -26.12 4.66 17.23
C THR A 253 -25.49 3.86 16.09
N THR A 254 -25.57 2.50 16.14
CA THR A 254 -25.17 1.61 15.05
C THR A 254 -26.32 1.23 14.10
N LYS A 255 -27.54 1.73 14.34
CA LYS A 255 -28.71 1.43 13.51
C LYS A 255 -28.88 2.48 12.43
N LEU A 256 -29.11 2.02 11.20
CA LEU A 256 -29.38 2.92 10.07
C LEU A 256 -30.55 3.86 10.36
N ASN A 257 -30.47 5.08 9.88
CA ASN A 257 -31.47 6.10 10.00
C ASN A 257 -32.63 5.85 9.01
N ALA A 258 -33.82 5.60 9.54
CA ALA A 258 -35.02 5.37 8.72
C ALA A 258 -35.35 6.58 7.82
N ARG A 259 -35.16 7.81 8.33
CA ARG A 259 -35.38 9.03 7.54
C ARG A 259 -34.48 9.09 6.28
N LEU A 260 -33.25 8.65 6.38
CA LEU A 260 -32.33 8.54 5.23
C LEU A 260 -32.87 7.53 4.21
N ILE A 261 -33.28 6.37 4.67
CA ILE A 261 -33.81 5.30 3.79
C ILE A 261 -35.07 5.79 3.07
N ASP A 262 -36.03 6.35 3.81
CA ASP A 262 -37.26 6.92 3.25
C ASP A 262 -36.98 8.02 2.21
N ARG A 263 -35.95 8.86 2.48
CA ARG A 263 -35.57 9.94 1.57
C ARG A 263 -34.96 9.39 0.28
N LEU A 264 -34.09 8.43 0.35
CA LEU A 264 -33.49 7.77 -0.83
C LEU A 264 -34.56 7.08 -1.66
N ASP A 265 -35.53 6.39 -1.03
CA ASP A 265 -36.66 5.78 -1.72
C ASP A 265 -37.56 6.82 -2.44
N GLN A 266 -37.73 8.01 -1.84
CA GLN A 266 -38.44 9.12 -2.49
C GLN A 266 -37.67 9.62 -3.71
N LEU A 267 -36.34 9.79 -3.60
CA LEU A 267 -35.50 10.23 -4.71
C LEU A 267 -35.50 9.22 -5.87
N ASP A 268 -35.46 7.92 -5.57
CA ASP A 268 -35.58 6.85 -6.57
C ASP A 268 -36.90 6.90 -7.31
N ARG A 269 -38.00 7.10 -6.58
CA ARG A 269 -39.34 7.26 -7.19
C ARG A 269 -39.45 8.52 -8.06
N GLN A 270 -38.82 9.61 -7.64
CA GLN A 270 -38.80 10.85 -8.43
C GLN A 270 -37.98 10.67 -9.71
N ALA A 271 -36.77 10.06 -9.62
CA ALA A 271 -35.94 9.72 -10.77
C ALA A 271 -36.68 8.85 -11.78
N ALA A 272 -37.41 7.83 -11.31
CA ALA A 272 -38.22 6.97 -12.15
C ALA A 272 -39.37 7.71 -12.87
N ARG A 273 -40.05 8.63 -12.19
CA ARG A 273 -41.12 9.48 -12.77
C ARG A 273 -40.59 10.42 -13.84
N ARG A 274 -39.46 11.10 -13.60
CA ARG A 274 -38.80 12.02 -14.57
C ARG A 274 -38.51 11.26 -15.88
N ARG A 275 -37.94 10.10 -15.79
CA ARG A 275 -37.63 9.25 -16.93
C ARG A 275 -38.87 8.75 -17.68
N GLY A 276 -39.94 8.39 -16.97
CA GLY A 276 -41.24 8.04 -17.56
C GLY A 276 -41.82 9.20 -18.41
N ALA A 277 -41.66 10.44 -17.94
CA ALA A 277 -42.07 11.65 -18.64
C ALA A 277 -41.23 11.95 -19.88
N GLU A 278 -39.87 11.75 -19.81
CA GLU A 278 -38.96 11.90 -20.95
C GLU A 278 -39.17 10.87 -22.04
N ASN A 279 -39.40 9.60 -21.66
CA ASN A 279 -39.73 8.51 -22.60
C ASN A 279 -41.10 8.70 -23.27
N SER A 280 -42.06 9.32 -22.61
CA SER A 280 -43.35 9.63 -23.21
C SER A 280 -43.26 10.75 -24.26
N ARG A 281 -42.30 11.69 -24.12
CA ARG A 281 -42.04 12.77 -25.10
C ARG A 281 -41.21 12.32 -26.31
N SER A 282 -40.45 11.21 -26.21
CA SER A 282 -39.57 10.70 -27.27
C SER A 282 -40.18 9.58 -28.12
N ARG A 283 -41.47 9.25 -27.94
CA ARG A 283 -42.20 8.18 -28.68
C ARG A 283 -42.36 8.41 -30.18
N GLY A 284 -41.62 9.35 -30.79
CA GLY A 284 -41.62 9.64 -32.20
C GLY A 284 -40.51 9.04 -33.08
N ARG A 285 -39.51 8.35 -32.50
CA ARG A 285 -38.42 7.72 -33.29
C ARG A 285 -38.04 6.37 -32.70
N GLY A 286 -38.48 5.30 -33.40
CA GLY A 286 -38.21 3.93 -33.01
C GLY A 286 -36.74 3.55 -33.02
N HIS A 287 -36.17 3.42 -31.83
CA HIS A 287 -35.05 2.56 -31.52
C HIS A 287 -35.26 2.07 -30.08
N SER A 288 -35.39 0.79 -29.90
CA SER A 288 -35.49 0.15 -28.58
C SER A 288 -34.09 0.27 -27.92
N ARG A 289 -33.87 1.32 -27.14
CA ARG A 289 -32.73 1.41 -26.22
C ARG A 289 -33.02 0.52 -25.02
N GLY A 290 -32.07 -0.36 -24.70
CA GLY A 290 -32.18 -1.27 -23.55
C GLY A 290 -32.56 -0.57 -22.27
N HIS A 291 -33.18 -1.31 -21.38
CA HIS A 291 -33.70 -0.84 -20.10
C HIS A 291 -32.55 -0.40 -19.18
N VAL A 292 -32.15 0.88 -19.22
CA VAL A 292 -31.20 1.46 -18.26
C VAL A 292 -32.02 1.91 -17.03
N PRO A 293 -31.67 1.52 -15.80
CA PRO A 293 -32.40 1.92 -14.59
C PRO A 293 -32.46 3.45 -14.43
N ALA A 294 -33.50 3.96 -13.77
CA ALA A 294 -33.58 5.36 -13.39
C ALA A 294 -32.48 5.66 -12.37
N GLN A 295 -31.81 6.81 -12.50
CA GLN A 295 -30.66 7.17 -11.65
C GLN A 295 -31.02 8.34 -10.76
N ARG A 296 -30.62 8.26 -9.46
CA ARG A 296 -30.66 9.40 -8.57
C ARG A 296 -29.70 10.50 -9.06
N HIS A 297 -30.02 11.73 -8.71
CA HIS A 297 -29.15 12.85 -8.98
C HIS A 297 -27.93 12.79 -8.08
N THR A 298 -26.74 12.99 -8.63
CA THR A 298 -25.50 13.10 -7.86
C THR A 298 -25.24 14.58 -7.57
N PRO A 299 -25.12 14.99 -6.30
CA PRO A 299 -24.83 16.37 -5.95
C PRO A 299 -23.58 16.92 -6.64
N LYS A 300 -23.64 18.15 -7.14
CA LYS A 300 -22.48 18.80 -7.73
C LYS A 300 -21.48 19.19 -6.64
N ARG A 301 -20.19 19.04 -6.92
CA ARG A 301 -19.12 19.26 -5.96
C ARG A 301 -19.18 20.66 -5.34
N TRP A 302 -19.40 21.68 -6.15
CA TRP A 302 -19.54 23.06 -5.65
C TRP A 302 -20.74 23.22 -4.71
N ALA A 303 -21.88 22.56 -5.00
CA ALA A 303 -23.06 22.64 -4.12
C ALA A 303 -22.82 21.90 -2.79
N VAL A 304 -22.07 20.78 -2.81
CA VAL A 304 -21.63 20.11 -1.58
C VAL A 304 -20.78 21.05 -0.72
N VAL A 305 -19.83 21.75 -1.33
CA VAL A 305 -18.92 22.67 -0.61
C VAL A 305 -19.69 23.86 -0.05
N ASP A 306 -20.61 24.43 -0.81
CA ASP A 306 -21.45 25.55 -0.39
C ASP A 306 -22.32 25.18 0.81
N GLU A 307 -22.97 24.02 0.77
CA GLU A 307 -23.75 23.49 1.91
C GLU A 307 -22.89 23.28 3.16
N LEU A 308 -21.69 22.72 3.01
CA LEU A 308 -20.77 22.50 4.14
C LEU A 308 -20.22 23.80 4.72
N ASN A 309 -20.04 24.83 3.89
CA ASN A 309 -19.68 26.15 4.32
C ASN A 309 -20.84 26.80 5.11
N TYR A 310 -22.07 26.66 4.61
CA TYR A 310 -23.27 27.14 5.29
C TYR A 310 -23.48 26.49 6.67
N LEU A 311 -23.16 25.19 6.78
CA LEU A 311 -23.25 24.40 8.01
C LEU A 311 -22.04 24.59 8.95
N ASP A 312 -21.11 25.46 8.63
CA ASP A 312 -19.87 25.71 9.40
C ASP A 312 -19.05 24.41 9.62
N MET A 313 -18.95 23.55 8.60
CA MET A 313 -18.23 22.28 8.67
C MET A 313 -16.82 22.33 8.05
N LEU A 314 -16.36 23.48 7.57
CA LEU A 314 -15.02 23.66 7.03
C LEU A 314 -13.98 23.93 8.16
N PRO A 315 -12.68 23.62 7.95
CA PRO A 315 -12.05 23.11 6.74
C PRO A 315 -12.36 21.64 6.48
N GLY A 316 -12.39 21.28 5.21
CA GLY A 316 -12.75 19.94 4.74
C GLY A 316 -11.76 19.34 3.75
N ILE A 317 -11.72 17.99 3.72
CA ILE A 317 -11.03 17.23 2.68
C ILE A 317 -12.06 16.45 1.90
N TYR A 318 -12.08 16.64 0.59
CA TYR A 318 -12.98 15.97 -0.34
C TYR A 318 -12.22 14.92 -1.15
N PHE A 319 -12.40 13.65 -0.85
CA PHE A 319 -11.73 12.55 -1.54
C PHE A 319 -12.43 12.21 -2.86
N ILE A 320 -11.67 12.41 -3.94
CA ILE A 320 -12.03 12.07 -5.32
C ILE A 320 -10.94 11.15 -5.86
N PHE A 321 -11.26 9.88 -6.17
CA PHE A 321 -10.27 8.89 -6.62
C PHE A 321 -9.85 9.09 -8.09
N SER A 322 -9.66 10.36 -8.48
CA SER A 322 -9.22 10.76 -9.79
C SER A 322 -8.47 12.10 -9.71
N ARG A 323 -7.22 12.13 -10.17
CA ARG A 323 -6.37 13.33 -10.19
C ARG A 323 -7.04 14.46 -10.97
N ASN A 324 -7.44 14.17 -12.21
CA ASN A 324 -8.19 15.11 -13.05
C ASN A 324 -9.52 15.53 -12.41
N GLY A 325 -10.17 14.59 -11.69
CA GLY A 325 -11.37 14.87 -10.93
C GLY A 325 -11.15 15.89 -9.81
N CYS A 326 -9.98 15.88 -9.14
CA CYS A 326 -9.61 16.85 -8.13
C CYS A 326 -9.44 18.26 -8.73
N ASP A 327 -8.69 18.36 -9.85
CA ASP A 327 -8.48 19.65 -10.52
C ASP A 327 -9.78 20.22 -11.09
N GLN A 328 -10.61 19.36 -11.70
CA GLN A 328 -11.95 19.76 -12.16
C GLN A 328 -12.86 20.22 -11.02
N ALA A 329 -12.73 19.65 -9.82
CA ALA A 329 -13.52 20.07 -8.67
C ALA A 329 -13.17 21.48 -8.23
N VAL A 330 -11.89 21.83 -8.18
CA VAL A 330 -11.42 23.20 -7.94
C VAL A 330 -12.01 24.16 -8.96
N GLU A 331 -11.96 23.82 -10.25
CA GLU A 331 -12.52 24.66 -11.31
C GLU A 331 -14.04 24.85 -11.19
N GLN A 332 -14.75 23.78 -10.85
CA GLN A 332 -16.21 23.85 -10.66
C GLN A 332 -16.57 24.82 -9.53
N CYS A 333 -15.84 24.81 -8.41
CA CYS A 333 -16.06 25.73 -7.31
C CYS A 333 -15.76 27.19 -7.69
N ILE A 334 -14.65 27.42 -8.39
CA ILE A 334 -14.27 28.76 -8.89
C ILE A 334 -15.29 29.29 -9.90
N ASN A 335 -15.71 28.45 -10.85
CA ASN A 335 -16.68 28.82 -11.88
C ASN A 335 -18.09 29.03 -11.31
N ALA A 336 -18.42 28.39 -10.17
CA ALA A 336 -19.64 28.66 -9.44
C ALA A 336 -19.58 29.97 -8.63
N GLY A 337 -18.43 30.64 -8.59
CA GLY A 337 -18.24 31.92 -7.89
C GLY A 337 -18.08 31.77 -6.37
N LEU A 338 -17.72 30.55 -5.90
CA LEU A 338 -17.48 30.36 -4.47
C LEU A 338 -16.19 31.03 -4.01
N GLU A 339 -16.22 31.63 -2.84
CA GLU A 339 -15.11 32.27 -2.20
C GLU A 339 -15.16 31.97 -0.70
N LEU A 340 -14.16 31.26 -0.19
CA LEU A 340 -14.11 30.79 1.19
C LEU A 340 -13.12 31.56 2.06
N THR A 341 -12.44 32.54 1.50
CA THR A 341 -11.39 33.33 2.15
C THR A 341 -11.80 34.81 2.28
N THR A 342 -11.33 35.46 3.33
CA THR A 342 -11.38 36.89 3.51
C THR A 342 -10.24 37.60 2.77
N GLU A 343 -10.32 38.92 2.58
CA GLU A 343 -9.23 39.70 1.96
C GLU A 343 -7.91 39.62 2.75
N ASP A 344 -7.98 39.50 4.06
CA ASP A 344 -6.81 39.36 4.93
C ASP A 344 -6.17 38.00 4.75
N GLU A 345 -6.97 36.94 4.68
CA GLU A 345 -6.48 35.58 4.38
C GLU A 345 -5.86 35.50 3.00
N MET A 346 -6.48 36.12 1.99
CA MET A 346 -5.89 36.17 0.63
C MET A 346 -4.54 36.86 0.62
N ARG A 347 -4.35 37.96 1.37
CA ARG A 347 -3.05 38.62 1.48
C ARG A 347 -2.01 37.72 2.14
N ARG A 348 -2.41 37.00 3.19
CA ARG A 348 -1.54 36.02 3.87
C ARG A 348 -1.15 34.87 2.96
N ILE A 349 -2.11 34.31 2.23
CA ILE A 349 -1.86 33.25 1.23
C ILE A 349 -0.82 33.71 0.21
N ARG A 350 -0.97 34.91 -0.35
CA ARG A 350 -0.01 35.49 -1.31
C ARG A 350 1.40 35.57 -0.74
N ALA A 351 1.53 36.07 0.47
CA ALA A 351 2.83 36.22 1.13
C ALA A 351 3.53 34.87 1.33
N ILE A 352 2.81 33.86 1.81
CA ILE A 352 3.34 32.51 2.03
C ILE A 352 3.71 31.84 0.70
N VAL A 353 2.85 31.97 -0.30
CA VAL A 353 3.11 31.38 -1.63
C VAL A 353 4.33 32.03 -2.28
N ASP A 354 4.44 33.36 -2.22
CA ASP A 354 5.58 34.10 -2.77
C ASP A 354 6.89 33.74 -2.04
N GLU A 355 6.86 33.60 -0.71
CA GLU A 355 7.99 33.14 0.10
C GLU A 355 8.47 31.75 -0.33
N MET A 356 7.54 30.78 -0.43
CA MET A 356 7.87 29.39 -0.72
C MET A 356 8.33 29.16 -2.16
N VAL A 357 7.88 30.00 -3.11
CA VAL A 357 8.25 29.85 -4.54
C VAL A 357 9.50 30.64 -4.88
N ALA A 358 9.88 31.64 -4.09
CA ALA A 358 11.02 32.52 -4.37
C ALA A 358 12.33 31.73 -4.57
N GLY A 359 12.92 31.84 -5.75
CA GLY A 359 14.18 31.18 -6.10
C GLY A 359 14.12 29.67 -6.34
N GLN A 360 12.94 29.02 -6.15
CA GLN A 360 12.80 27.58 -6.28
C GLN A 360 12.53 27.10 -7.72
N LEU A 361 11.82 27.90 -8.50
CA LEU A 361 11.41 27.55 -9.86
C LEU A 361 11.66 28.71 -10.82
N SER A 362 12.00 28.37 -12.07
CA SER A 362 12.11 29.38 -13.14
C SER A 362 10.72 29.87 -13.56
N GLN A 363 10.68 31.05 -14.22
CA GLN A 363 9.43 31.60 -14.75
C GLN A 363 8.80 30.70 -15.83
N GLU A 364 9.64 29.96 -16.58
CA GLU A 364 9.19 29.00 -17.58
C GLU A 364 8.54 27.77 -16.90
N ASP A 365 9.13 27.26 -15.82
CA ASP A 365 8.58 26.13 -15.06
C ASP A 365 7.25 26.53 -14.41
N LEU A 366 7.16 27.71 -13.79
CA LEU A 366 5.93 28.25 -13.21
C LEU A 366 4.81 28.36 -14.24
N LYS A 367 5.14 28.82 -15.46
CA LYS A 367 4.18 28.89 -16.55
C LYS A 367 3.74 27.51 -17.02
N ALA A 368 4.69 26.56 -17.18
CA ALA A 368 4.40 25.18 -17.57
C ALA A 368 3.48 24.46 -16.57
N LEU A 369 3.66 24.76 -15.27
CA LEU A 369 2.86 24.22 -14.17
C LEU A 369 1.56 24.96 -13.90
N GLN A 370 1.19 25.95 -14.75
CA GLN A 370 -0.02 26.77 -14.58
C GLN A 370 -0.11 27.46 -13.20
N PHE A 371 1.03 27.92 -12.68
CA PHE A 371 1.13 28.49 -11.33
C PHE A 371 0.11 29.61 -11.04
N SER A 372 -0.17 30.49 -12.00
CA SER A 372 -1.13 31.57 -11.83
C SER A 372 -2.54 31.05 -11.50
N ARG A 373 -2.95 29.93 -12.12
CA ARG A 373 -4.23 29.28 -11.87
C ARG A 373 -4.24 28.60 -10.49
N PHE A 374 -3.16 27.91 -10.17
CA PHE A 374 -2.96 27.30 -8.85
C PHE A 374 -3.04 28.36 -7.74
N ARG A 375 -2.28 29.45 -7.83
CA ARG A 375 -2.31 30.56 -6.90
C ARG A 375 -3.71 31.16 -6.75
N PHE A 376 -4.40 31.42 -7.86
CA PHE A 376 -5.76 31.95 -7.83
C PHE A 376 -6.74 31.05 -7.09
N ALA A 377 -6.64 29.73 -7.24
CA ALA A 377 -7.46 28.78 -6.51
C ALA A 377 -7.19 28.84 -5.00
N LEU A 378 -5.93 28.90 -4.60
CA LEU A 378 -5.53 29.05 -3.19
C LEU A 378 -6.09 30.34 -2.58
N GLU A 379 -6.01 31.46 -3.30
CA GLU A 379 -6.57 32.75 -2.86
C GLU A 379 -8.08 32.68 -2.62
N LYS A 380 -8.81 31.76 -3.30
CA LYS A 380 -10.24 31.51 -3.09
C LYS A 380 -10.51 30.44 -2.02
N GLY A 381 -9.49 29.88 -1.40
CA GLY A 381 -9.59 28.89 -0.34
C GLY A 381 -9.73 27.44 -0.81
N PHE A 382 -9.43 27.17 -2.10
CA PHE A 382 -9.51 25.85 -2.72
C PHE A 382 -8.13 25.34 -3.13
N ALA A 383 -7.92 24.02 -2.99
CA ALA A 383 -6.76 23.35 -3.52
C ALA A 383 -7.08 21.95 -4.03
N SER A 384 -6.33 21.46 -5.02
CA SER A 384 -6.19 20.04 -5.29
C SER A 384 -4.94 19.48 -4.59
N HIS A 385 -4.97 18.19 -4.19
CA HIS A 385 -3.83 17.51 -3.63
C HIS A 385 -3.76 16.07 -4.13
N HIS A 386 -2.81 15.77 -5.00
CA HIS A 386 -2.64 14.44 -5.60
C HIS A 386 -1.21 14.22 -6.08
N ALA A 387 -0.86 12.95 -6.31
CA ALA A 387 0.49 12.54 -6.73
C ALA A 387 0.95 13.10 -8.09
N GLY A 388 0.05 13.67 -8.90
CA GLY A 388 0.36 14.35 -10.16
C GLY A 388 0.85 15.79 -9.99
N MET A 389 0.80 16.35 -8.79
CA MET A 389 1.34 17.67 -8.47
C MET A 389 2.82 17.59 -8.13
N VAL A 390 3.56 18.65 -8.43
CA VAL A 390 4.96 18.78 -8.00
C VAL A 390 5.05 18.95 -6.49
N ALA A 391 6.16 18.52 -5.90
CA ALA A 391 6.34 18.50 -4.45
C ALA A 391 6.13 19.89 -3.81
N LEU A 392 6.69 20.94 -4.41
CA LEU A 392 6.54 22.31 -3.92
C LEU A 392 5.06 22.73 -3.79
N PHE A 393 4.23 22.44 -4.81
CA PHE A 393 2.81 22.82 -4.77
C PHE A 393 2.05 22.04 -3.70
N ARG A 394 2.38 20.77 -3.49
CA ARG A 394 1.78 19.99 -2.39
C ARG A 394 2.14 20.58 -1.03
N GLN A 395 3.41 20.92 -0.80
CA GLN A 395 3.87 21.57 0.45
C GLN A 395 3.18 22.91 0.70
N ILE A 396 2.98 23.70 -0.34
CA ILE A 396 2.21 24.95 -0.22
C ILE A 396 0.78 24.68 0.23
N VAL A 397 0.10 23.69 -0.38
CA VAL A 397 -1.27 23.32 0.02
C VAL A 397 -1.30 22.81 1.46
N GLU A 398 -0.37 21.96 1.84
CA GLU A 398 -0.24 21.39 3.18
C GLU A 398 -0.07 22.50 4.23
N ARG A 399 0.88 23.42 4.03
CA ARG A 399 1.11 24.57 4.92
C ARG A 399 -0.12 25.47 5.04
N LEU A 400 -0.73 25.85 3.91
CA LEU A 400 -1.91 26.72 3.92
C LEU A 400 -3.13 26.07 4.54
N PHE A 401 -3.29 24.74 4.39
CA PHE A 401 -4.38 24.00 5.04
C PHE A 401 -4.16 23.87 6.55
N GLU A 402 -2.93 23.62 6.98
CA GLU A 402 -2.54 23.55 8.39
C GLU A 402 -2.75 24.90 9.09
N GLU A 403 -2.43 26.02 8.42
CA GLU A 403 -2.72 27.37 8.92
C GLU A 403 -4.20 27.74 8.81
N GLY A 404 -5.07 26.86 8.28
CA GLY A 404 -6.50 27.07 8.13
C GLY A 404 -6.87 28.12 7.08
N LEU A 405 -5.96 28.45 6.16
CA LEU A 405 -6.16 29.43 5.08
C LEU A 405 -6.83 28.81 3.86
N VAL A 406 -6.44 27.61 3.47
CA VAL A 406 -7.19 26.79 2.51
C VAL A 406 -8.28 26.07 3.27
N LYS A 407 -9.55 26.23 2.83
CA LYS A 407 -10.73 25.72 3.52
C LYS A 407 -11.23 24.39 2.94
N MET A 408 -10.97 24.12 1.65
CA MET A 408 -11.36 22.87 0.99
C MET A 408 -10.23 22.32 0.13
N VAL A 409 -9.85 21.08 0.40
CA VAL A 409 -8.85 20.34 -0.38
C VAL A 409 -9.53 19.18 -1.07
N PHE A 410 -9.44 19.12 -2.41
CA PHE A 410 -9.86 17.97 -3.22
C PHE A 410 -8.68 17.04 -3.39
N ALA A 411 -8.79 15.82 -2.89
CA ALA A 411 -7.65 14.93 -2.77
C ALA A 411 -7.91 13.53 -3.32
N THR A 412 -6.83 12.86 -3.74
CA THR A 412 -6.81 11.41 -3.95
C THR A 412 -6.44 10.68 -2.65
N GLU A 413 -6.57 9.36 -2.63
CA GLU A 413 -6.25 8.54 -1.44
C GLU A 413 -4.83 8.76 -0.89
N THR A 414 -3.90 9.22 -1.73
CA THR A 414 -2.52 9.49 -1.31
C THR A 414 -2.39 10.53 -0.18
N LEU A 415 -3.36 11.45 -0.03
CA LEU A 415 -3.39 12.37 1.09
C LEU A 415 -3.75 11.67 2.42
N ALA A 416 -4.51 10.58 2.37
CA ALA A 416 -4.84 9.81 3.56
C ALA A 416 -3.63 9.09 4.16
N LEU A 417 -2.58 8.93 3.37
CA LEU A 417 -1.40 8.16 3.70
C LEU A 417 -0.33 9.06 4.37
N GLY A 418 -0.40 9.19 5.68
CA GLY A 418 0.69 9.67 6.51
C GLY A 418 0.88 11.18 6.65
N ILE A 419 0.32 12.04 5.79
CA ILE A 419 0.44 13.50 5.92
C ILE A 419 -0.48 13.98 7.05
N ASN A 420 0.06 14.78 7.96
CA ASN A 420 -0.73 15.32 9.08
C ASN A 420 -1.58 16.53 8.64
N MET A 421 -2.68 16.24 7.96
CA MET A 421 -3.67 17.25 7.56
C MET A 421 -5.04 16.91 8.15
N PRO A 422 -5.29 17.21 9.44
CA PRO A 422 -6.61 16.97 10.03
C PRO A 422 -7.60 18.04 9.59
N ALA A 423 -8.80 17.60 9.24
CA ALA A 423 -9.91 18.46 8.83
C ALA A 423 -11.07 18.38 9.83
N ARG A 424 -12.01 19.31 9.81
CA ARG A 424 -13.25 19.21 10.57
C ARG A 424 -14.19 18.20 9.94
N CYS A 425 -14.28 18.20 8.60
CA CYS A 425 -15.04 17.19 7.85
C CYS A 425 -14.21 16.51 6.77
N VAL A 426 -14.61 15.29 6.46
CA VAL A 426 -14.09 14.50 5.33
C VAL A 426 -15.25 14.05 4.48
N ILE A 427 -15.14 14.29 3.18
CA ILE A 427 -16.15 13.92 2.19
C ILE A 427 -15.57 12.80 1.31
N VAL A 428 -16.33 11.72 1.11
CA VAL A 428 -16.00 10.62 0.22
C VAL A 428 -17.01 10.62 -0.93
N GLU A 429 -16.55 10.91 -2.16
CA GLU A 429 -17.43 11.05 -3.32
C GLU A 429 -18.06 9.73 -3.73
N LYS A 430 -17.28 8.64 -3.72
CA LYS A 430 -17.72 7.30 -4.09
C LYS A 430 -17.13 6.25 -3.16
N LEU A 431 -17.84 5.13 -3.00
CA LEU A 431 -17.38 4.00 -2.20
C LEU A 431 -16.61 2.96 -3.02
N GLU A 432 -16.10 3.35 -4.18
CA GLU A 432 -15.28 2.56 -5.09
C GLU A 432 -14.14 3.38 -5.66
N LYS A 433 -13.03 2.72 -6.01
CA LYS A 433 -11.85 3.33 -6.63
C LYS A 433 -11.35 2.52 -7.81
N PHE A 434 -10.57 3.13 -8.68
CA PHE A 434 -9.90 2.46 -9.79
C PHE A 434 -8.53 1.94 -9.34
N ASN A 435 -8.28 0.62 -9.49
CA ASN A 435 -7.04 -0.02 -9.05
C ASN A 435 -6.01 -0.25 -10.18
N GLY A 436 -6.21 0.37 -11.36
CA GLY A 436 -5.38 0.16 -12.55
C GLY A 436 -6.04 -0.77 -13.59
N SER A 437 -6.77 -1.79 -13.15
CA SER A 437 -7.45 -2.75 -14.02
C SER A 437 -8.99 -2.61 -14.02
N GLY A 438 -9.58 -2.03 -12.96
CA GLY A 438 -11.02 -1.89 -12.84
C GLY A 438 -11.45 -1.10 -11.61
N HIS A 439 -12.77 -0.86 -11.50
CA HIS A 439 -13.35 -0.28 -10.29
C HIS A 439 -13.53 -1.37 -9.23
N VAL A 440 -12.97 -1.12 -8.05
CA VAL A 440 -13.05 -1.99 -6.88
C VAL A 440 -13.66 -1.23 -5.71
N PRO A 441 -14.49 -1.87 -4.87
CA PRO A 441 -15.01 -1.26 -3.65
C PRO A 441 -13.88 -0.86 -2.71
N LEU A 442 -14.10 0.21 -1.94
CA LEU A 442 -13.22 0.55 -0.83
C LEU A 442 -13.27 -0.55 0.23
N THR A 443 -12.11 -0.82 0.83
CA THR A 443 -12.04 -1.65 2.03
C THR A 443 -12.43 -0.85 3.27
N PRO A 444 -12.90 -1.48 4.36
CA PRO A 444 -13.15 -0.80 5.64
C PRO A 444 -11.92 -0.06 6.18
N GLY A 445 -10.73 -0.60 5.96
CA GLY A 445 -9.47 0.02 6.36
C GLY A 445 -9.21 1.32 5.62
N GLU A 446 -9.32 1.32 4.30
CA GLU A 446 -9.18 2.52 3.48
C GLU A 446 -10.21 3.58 3.87
N PHE A 447 -11.48 3.19 4.02
CA PHE A 447 -12.52 4.11 4.47
C PHE A 447 -12.22 4.72 5.84
N THR A 448 -11.70 3.91 6.78
CA THR A 448 -11.29 4.37 8.11
C THR A 448 -10.08 5.32 8.04
N GLN A 449 -9.11 5.06 7.17
CA GLN A 449 -7.97 5.96 6.95
C GLN A 449 -8.40 7.32 6.38
N LEU A 450 -9.29 7.30 5.37
CA LEU A 450 -9.84 8.51 4.78
C LEU A 450 -10.60 9.33 5.84
N THR A 451 -11.60 8.72 6.47
CA THR A 451 -12.47 9.37 7.46
C THR A 451 -11.76 9.64 8.79
N GLY A 452 -10.65 8.96 9.01
CA GLY A 452 -9.75 9.16 10.14
C GLY A 452 -9.19 10.58 10.26
N ARG A 453 -9.16 11.33 9.16
CA ARG A 453 -8.72 12.73 9.09
C ARG A 453 -9.75 13.73 9.64
N ALA A 454 -11.00 13.33 9.82
CA ALA A 454 -12.04 14.21 10.34
C ALA A 454 -11.94 14.36 11.87
N GLY A 455 -12.06 15.57 12.38
CA GLY A 455 -11.99 15.92 13.80
C GLY A 455 -10.55 16.22 14.27
N ARG A 456 -10.27 17.52 14.48
CA ARG A 456 -8.98 18.02 14.94
C ARG A 456 -8.90 17.96 16.46
N ARG A 457 -7.94 17.20 16.98
CA ARG A 457 -7.74 17.08 18.44
C ARG A 457 -7.46 18.44 19.08
N GLY A 458 -8.17 18.76 20.15
CA GLY A 458 -8.03 20.03 20.87
C GLY A 458 -8.72 21.24 20.21
N ILE A 459 -9.31 21.08 19.02
CA ILE A 459 -10.02 22.14 18.29
C ILE A 459 -11.50 21.77 18.10
N ASP A 460 -11.76 20.61 17.53
CA ASP A 460 -13.12 20.17 17.22
C ASP A 460 -13.65 19.25 18.33
N THR A 461 -14.92 19.37 18.65
CA THR A 461 -15.63 18.48 19.56
C THR A 461 -16.17 17.24 18.86
N ILE A 462 -16.47 17.35 17.57
CA ILE A 462 -17.00 16.28 16.71
C ILE A 462 -16.36 16.42 15.33
N GLY A 463 -15.95 15.30 14.73
CA GLY A 463 -15.54 15.18 13.34
C GLY A 463 -16.68 14.64 12.49
N HIS A 464 -16.74 15.00 11.22
CA HIS A 464 -17.81 14.60 10.31
C HIS A 464 -17.27 13.83 9.11
N ALA A 465 -17.77 12.61 8.92
CA ALA A 465 -17.52 11.81 7.72
C ALA A 465 -18.78 11.80 6.87
N ILE A 466 -18.66 12.24 5.62
CA ILE A 466 -19.79 12.50 4.74
C ILE A 466 -19.60 11.67 3.47
N VAL A 467 -20.58 10.84 3.12
CA VAL A 467 -20.64 10.15 1.84
C VAL A 467 -21.62 10.86 0.94
N VAL A 468 -21.22 11.13 -0.31
CA VAL A 468 -22.09 11.77 -1.29
C VAL A 468 -22.97 10.71 -1.96
N ASP A 469 -24.29 10.98 -2.06
CA ASP A 469 -25.19 10.10 -2.79
C ASP A 469 -24.80 10.02 -4.27
N HIS A 470 -24.70 8.82 -4.77
CA HIS A 470 -24.36 8.54 -6.16
C HIS A 470 -25.15 7.32 -6.66
N ARG A 471 -25.08 7.07 -7.96
CA ARG A 471 -25.88 6.08 -8.66
C ARG A 471 -26.04 4.75 -7.93
N ASP A 472 -24.93 4.21 -7.44
CA ASP A 472 -24.86 2.86 -6.86
C ASP A 472 -24.73 2.89 -5.32
N PHE A 473 -25.00 4.05 -4.71
CA PHE A 473 -24.92 4.21 -3.25
C PHE A 473 -26.02 3.45 -2.53
N VAL A 474 -25.63 2.64 -1.56
CA VAL A 474 -26.50 1.91 -0.64
C VAL A 474 -26.08 2.21 0.80
N PRO A 475 -26.98 2.70 1.67
CA PRO A 475 -26.63 3.02 3.05
C PRO A 475 -25.98 1.86 3.84
N ALA A 476 -26.41 0.64 3.56
CA ALA A 476 -25.83 -0.55 4.20
C ALA A 476 -24.36 -0.77 3.84
N THR A 477 -23.92 -0.39 2.62
CA THR A 477 -22.52 -0.45 2.22
C THR A 477 -21.68 0.58 3.00
N ALA A 478 -22.15 1.82 3.11
CA ALA A 478 -21.50 2.84 3.91
C ALA A 478 -21.41 2.42 5.40
N ALA A 479 -22.49 1.85 5.93
CA ALA A 479 -22.50 1.32 7.30
C ALA A 479 -21.56 0.14 7.51
N ALA A 480 -21.41 -0.74 6.53
CA ALA A 480 -20.45 -1.84 6.59
C ALA A 480 -19.00 -1.33 6.59
N LEU A 481 -18.70 -0.31 5.78
CA LEU A 481 -17.38 0.33 5.71
C LEU A 481 -17.03 1.11 6.97
N SER A 482 -18.02 1.80 7.57
CA SER A 482 -17.83 2.58 8.80
C SER A 482 -17.96 1.74 10.07
N SER A 483 -18.31 0.45 9.95
CA SER A 483 -18.35 -0.45 11.09
C SER A 483 -16.93 -0.67 11.65
N LYS A 484 -16.82 -0.90 12.96
CA LYS A 484 -15.55 -1.19 13.66
C LYS A 484 -14.86 -2.49 13.21
N ARG A 485 -15.28 -3.09 12.09
CA ARG A 485 -14.62 -4.26 11.51
C ARG A 485 -13.34 -3.81 10.84
N VAL A 486 -12.27 -3.97 11.55
CA VAL A 486 -10.91 -3.71 11.09
C VAL A 486 -10.55 -4.81 10.08
N TYR A 487 -9.80 -4.46 9.04
CA TYR A 487 -9.31 -5.45 8.08
C TYR A 487 -8.03 -6.12 8.62
N PRO A 488 -7.76 -7.39 8.26
CA PRO A 488 -6.53 -8.04 8.66
C PRO A 488 -5.32 -7.45 7.90
N LEU A 489 -4.22 -7.32 8.60
CA LEU A 489 -2.92 -7.02 8.03
C LEU A 489 -2.38 -8.31 7.40
N HIS A 490 -2.17 -8.32 6.10
CA HIS A 490 -1.55 -9.43 5.39
C HIS A 490 -0.18 -9.04 4.90
N SER A 491 0.75 -9.97 5.01
CA SER A 491 2.08 -9.80 4.46
C SER A 491 2.04 -9.72 2.93
N SER A 492 2.81 -8.79 2.38
CA SER A 492 3.14 -8.70 0.96
C SER A 492 4.56 -9.20 0.66
N PHE A 493 5.23 -9.78 1.64
CA PHE A 493 6.62 -10.20 1.55
C PHE A 493 6.82 -11.28 0.49
N HIS A 494 7.80 -11.04 -0.37
CA HIS A 494 8.29 -11.98 -1.37
C HIS A 494 9.80 -11.79 -1.54
N ALA A 495 10.49 -12.88 -1.82
CA ALA A 495 11.93 -12.82 -2.08
C ALA A 495 12.22 -12.10 -3.41
N THR A 496 13.26 -11.25 -3.44
CA THR A 496 13.77 -10.58 -4.65
C THR A 496 15.21 -11.03 -4.94
N PHE A 497 15.68 -10.80 -6.17
CA PHE A 497 17.05 -11.16 -6.53
C PHE A 497 18.09 -10.37 -5.74
N ASN A 498 17.88 -9.06 -5.59
CA ASN A 498 18.76 -8.21 -4.79
C ASN A 498 18.78 -8.64 -3.32
N MET A 499 17.64 -8.95 -2.72
CA MET A 499 17.57 -9.47 -1.37
C MET A 499 18.39 -10.76 -1.22
N ALA A 500 18.21 -11.71 -2.14
CA ALA A 500 18.89 -13.00 -2.09
C ALA A 500 20.42 -12.83 -2.10
N VAL A 501 20.97 -12.02 -3.01
CA VAL A 501 22.43 -11.78 -3.06
C VAL A 501 22.95 -11.03 -1.84
N ASN A 502 22.18 -10.08 -1.29
CA ASN A 502 22.59 -9.37 -0.07
C ASN A 502 22.63 -10.31 1.14
N LEU A 503 21.65 -11.18 1.30
CA LEU A 503 21.63 -12.17 2.37
C LEU A 503 22.74 -13.20 2.24
N LEU A 504 22.96 -13.75 1.05
CA LEU A 504 24.06 -14.68 0.78
C LEU A 504 25.46 -14.05 0.92
N ASN A 505 25.56 -12.73 0.83
CA ASN A 505 26.83 -12.03 1.12
C ASN A 505 27.17 -12.02 2.60
N THR A 506 26.17 -12.10 3.47
CA THR A 506 26.32 -11.90 4.93
C THR A 506 26.18 -13.19 5.72
N SER A 507 25.52 -14.19 5.16
CA SER A 507 25.21 -15.48 5.80
C SER A 507 25.29 -16.62 4.79
N ASP A 508 25.48 -17.83 5.29
CA ASP A 508 25.41 -19.04 4.46
C ASP A 508 23.96 -19.30 3.99
N TYR A 509 23.82 -20.18 3.01
CA TYR A 509 22.56 -20.51 2.38
C TYR A 509 21.50 -21.01 3.39
N GLU A 510 21.88 -21.94 4.28
CA GLU A 510 20.95 -22.53 5.25
C GLU A 510 20.51 -21.49 6.30
N THR A 511 21.42 -20.66 6.78
CA THR A 511 21.10 -19.57 7.72
C THR A 511 20.20 -18.55 7.07
N THR A 512 20.46 -18.20 5.81
CA THR A 512 19.60 -17.27 5.05
C THR A 512 18.20 -17.85 4.88
N ARG A 513 18.10 -19.09 4.49
CA ARG A 513 16.82 -19.79 4.33
C ARG A 513 16.04 -19.85 5.64
N ALA A 514 16.71 -20.20 6.74
CA ALA A 514 16.11 -20.20 8.07
C ALA A 514 15.66 -18.80 8.52
N THR A 515 16.39 -17.77 8.14
CA THR A 515 16.00 -16.37 8.44
C THR A 515 14.72 -15.97 7.73
N LEU A 516 14.58 -16.38 6.47
CA LEU A 516 13.36 -16.11 5.67
C LEU A 516 12.13 -16.87 6.20
N ASP A 517 12.34 -18.04 6.81
CA ASP A 517 11.29 -18.79 7.50
C ASP A 517 10.73 -18.03 8.72
N HIS A 518 11.42 -16.99 9.20
CA HIS A 518 10.94 -16.11 10.27
C HIS A 518 10.15 -14.90 9.75
N SER A 519 9.88 -14.78 8.45
CA SER A 519 9.05 -13.70 7.90
C SER A 519 7.60 -13.79 8.39
N PHE A 520 6.89 -12.65 8.41
CA PHE A 520 5.46 -12.63 8.74
C PHE A 520 4.64 -13.36 7.67
N ALA A 521 5.07 -13.27 6.40
CA ALA A 521 4.49 -14.07 5.32
C ALA A 521 4.50 -15.57 5.64
N GLN A 522 5.64 -16.07 6.13
CA GLN A 522 5.77 -17.49 6.50
C GLN A 522 4.99 -17.80 7.79
N TRP A 523 4.95 -16.88 8.75
CA TRP A 523 4.12 -16.98 9.95
C TRP A 523 2.63 -17.15 9.60
N GLU A 524 2.08 -16.27 8.77
CA GLU A 524 0.69 -16.37 8.28
C GLU A 524 0.45 -17.66 7.49
N ALA A 525 1.41 -18.06 6.66
CA ALA A 525 1.35 -19.30 5.90
C ALA A 525 1.27 -20.53 6.85
N ASN A 526 2.09 -20.55 7.89
CA ASN A 526 2.12 -21.65 8.86
C ASN A 526 0.82 -21.72 9.67
N GLU A 527 0.28 -20.57 10.12
CA GLU A 527 -0.97 -20.54 10.86
C GLU A 527 -2.16 -20.97 10.00
N SER A 528 -2.22 -20.50 8.75
CA SER A 528 -3.24 -20.95 7.81
C SER A 528 -3.05 -22.42 7.39
N ALA A 529 -1.83 -22.93 7.37
CA ALA A 529 -1.54 -24.34 7.10
C ALA A 529 -2.13 -25.25 8.17
N TRP A 530 -2.04 -24.89 9.44
CA TRP A 530 -2.65 -25.66 10.53
C TRP A 530 -4.18 -25.80 10.39
N GLN A 531 -4.86 -24.73 10.01
CA GLN A 531 -6.31 -24.77 9.74
C GLN A 531 -6.63 -25.66 8.53
N LEU A 532 -5.84 -25.58 7.46
CA LEU A 532 -5.99 -26.42 6.28
C LEU A 532 -5.70 -27.90 6.60
N GLU A 533 -4.72 -28.19 7.44
CA GLU A 533 -4.39 -29.55 7.88
C GLU A 533 -5.54 -30.17 8.68
N SER A 534 -6.18 -29.40 9.56
CA SER A 534 -7.38 -29.82 10.28
C SER A 534 -8.53 -30.11 9.31
N GLN A 535 -8.73 -29.26 8.29
CA GLN A 535 -9.73 -29.51 7.23
C GLN A 535 -9.39 -30.77 6.42
N LEU A 536 -8.13 -30.94 6.02
CA LEU A 536 -7.67 -32.13 5.29
C LEU A 536 -7.93 -33.41 6.08
N THR A 537 -7.66 -33.38 7.39
CA THR A 537 -7.92 -34.51 8.29
C THR A 537 -9.41 -34.84 8.32
N THR A 538 -10.27 -33.86 8.43
CA THR A 538 -11.74 -34.03 8.43
C THR A 538 -12.23 -34.60 7.09
N LEU A 539 -11.77 -34.02 5.97
CA LEU A 539 -12.13 -34.48 4.62
C LEU A 539 -11.64 -35.92 4.38
N LYS A 540 -10.42 -36.25 4.83
CA LYS A 540 -9.87 -37.60 4.72
C LYS A 540 -10.70 -38.63 5.50
N GLN A 541 -11.15 -38.28 6.71
CA GLN A 541 -12.06 -39.12 7.47
C GLN A 541 -13.42 -39.33 6.77
N ALA A 542 -13.97 -38.25 6.17
CA ALA A 542 -15.20 -38.35 5.41
C ALA A 542 -15.03 -39.25 4.16
N LEU A 543 -13.92 -39.09 3.41
CA LEU A 543 -13.61 -39.94 2.26
C LEU A 543 -13.50 -41.41 2.63
N ASN A 544 -12.79 -41.73 3.72
CA ASN A 544 -12.70 -43.09 4.23
C ASN A 544 -14.07 -43.66 4.61
N GLY A 545 -14.95 -42.86 5.21
CA GLY A 545 -16.33 -43.27 5.52
C GLY A 545 -17.15 -43.57 4.25
N TYR A 546 -16.98 -42.81 3.19
CA TYR A 546 -17.64 -43.09 1.93
C TYR A 546 -17.06 -44.33 1.24
N GLU A 547 -15.74 -44.56 1.30
CA GLU A 547 -15.10 -45.75 0.76
C GLU A 547 -15.61 -47.04 1.45
N GLN A 548 -15.83 -46.98 2.74
CA GLN A 548 -16.47 -48.07 3.50
C GLN A 548 -17.94 -48.30 3.06
N ALA A 549 -18.67 -47.21 2.81
CA ALA A 549 -20.07 -47.27 2.41
C ALA A 549 -20.31 -47.82 1.01
N PHE A 550 -19.34 -47.74 0.11
CA PHE A 550 -19.39 -48.29 -1.22
C PHE A 550 -18.35 -49.43 -1.44
N HIS A 551 -17.95 -50.12 -0.40
CA HIS A 551 -17.11 -51.30 -0.55
C HIS A 551 -17.70 -52.29 -1.57
N CYS A 552 -16.90 -52.67 -2.57
CA CYS A 552 -17.32 -53.53 -3.67
C CYS A 552 -16.50 -54.79 -3.77
N GLU A 553 -17.11 -55.97 -3.69
CA GLU A 553 -16.45 -57.26 -3.82
C GLU A 553 -15.81 -57.51 -5.20
N TYR A 554 -16.30 -56.78 -6.23
CA TYR A 554 -15.82 -56.89 -7.60
C TYR A 554 -14.54 -56.08 -7.89
N GLY A 555 -14.16 -55.19 -7.00
CA GLY A 555 -12.95 -54.37 -7.16
C GLY A 555 -12.97 -53.06 -6.37
N ASP A 556 -11.93 -52.24 -6.56
CA ASP A 556 -11.84 -50.90 -5.95
C ASP A 556 -12.79 -49.89 -6.61
N PHE A 557 -13.92 -49.65 -5.95
CA PHE A 557 -14.91 -48.70 -6.44
C PHE A 557 -14.43 -47.25 -6.39
N ALA A 558 -13.51 -46.90 -5.49
CA ALA A 558 -12.90 -45.57 -5.42
C ALA A 558 -12.04 -45.29 -6.66
N SER A 559 -11.32 -46.29 -7.15
CA SER A 559 -10.57 -46.24 -8.42
C SER A 559 -11.48 -45.94 -9.61
N LEU A 560 -12.65 -46.59 -9.69
CA LEU A 560 -13.66 -46.27 -10.72
C LEU A 560 -14.12 -44.84 -10.66
N MET A 561 -14.35 -44.33 -9.44
CA MET A 561 -14.77 -42.96 -9.24
C MET A 561 -13.70 -41.93 -9.59
N ARG A 562 -12.40 -42.23 -9.33
CA ARG A 562 -11.25 -41.39 -9.77
C ARG A 562 -11.18 -41.31 -11.29
N ILE A 563 -11.28 -42.46 -12.00
CA ILE A 563 -11.32 -42.47 -13.46
C ILE A 563 -12.45 -41.57 -14.00
N ARG A 564 -13.64 -41.62 -13.41
CA ARG A 564 -14.78 -40.83 -13.84
C ARG A 564 -14.62 -39.33 -13.52
N MET A 565 -13.99 -39.00 -12.39
CA MET A 565 -13.67 -37.63 -12.02
C MET A 565 -12.69 -37.01 -13.03
N GLU A 566 -11.60 -37.69 -13.31
CA GLU A 566 -10.58 -37.31 -14.29
C GLU A 566 -11.17 -37.16 -15.69
N LEU A 567 -11.95 -38.15 -16.13
CA LEU A 567 -12.65 -38.11 -17.43
C LEU A 567 -13.57 -36.89 -17.53
N SER A 568 -14.38 -36.62 -16.50
CA SER A 568 -15.28 -35.48 -16.47
C SER A 568 -14.52 -34.16 -16.54
N ASP A 569 -13.37 -34.07 -15.90
CA ASP A 569 -12.57 -32.86 -15.88
C ASP A 569 -11.86 -32.59 -17.21
N LEU A 570 -11.32 -33.65 -17.87
CA LEU A 570 -10.74 -33.52 -19.21
C LEU A 570 -11.82 -33.18 -20.26
N GLU A 571 -12.98 -33.77 -20.19
CA GLU A 571 -14.08 -33.51 -21.14
C GLU A 571 -14.64 -32.09 -20.99
N LYS A 572 -14.83 -31.60 -19.77
CA LYS A 572 -15.40 -30.28 -19.50
C LYS A 572 -14.40 -29.14 -19.63
N ASN A 573 -13.22 -29.30 -19.06
CA ASN A 573 -12.24 -28.23 -18.88
C ASN A 573 -11.02 -28.35 -19.81
N GLY A 574 -10.62 -29.58 -20.22
CA GLY A 574 -9.41 -29.81 -20.99
C GLY A 574 -9.40 -29.03 -22.31
N ARG A 575 -10.47 -29.19 -23.14
CA ARG A 575 -10.57 -28.46 -24.41
C ARG A 575 -10.74 -26.95 -24.24
N ARG A 576 -11.35 -26.50 -23.14
CA ARG A 576 -11.49 -25.06 -22.85
C ARG A 576 -10.17 -24.43 -22.47
N LYS A 577 -9.36 -25.08 -21.64
CA LYS A 577 -8.00 -24.65 -21.29
C LYS A 577 -7.14 -24.56 -22.53
N LEU A 578 -7.08 -25.61 -23.34
CA LEU A 578 -6.28 -25.60 -24.56
C LEU A 578 -6.68 -24.55 -25.59
N LYS A 579 -7.97 -24.15 -25.65
CA LYS A 579 -8.41 -23.06 -26.51
C LYS A 579 -7.96 -21.69 -26.01
N GLN A 580 -7.69 -21.56 -24.73
CA GLN A 580 -7.22 -20.32 -24.09
C GLN A 580 -5.67 -20.24 -24.03
N THR A 581 -4.99 -21.34 -24.26
CA THR A 581 -3.52 -21.40 -24.28
C THR A 581 -2.99 -20.93 -25.64
N ALA A 582 -2.02 -20.00 -25.62
CA ALA A 582 -1.29 -19.61 -26.82
C ALA A 582 -0.27 -20.71 -27.16
N PHE A 583 -0.21 -21.10 -28.42
CA PHE A 583 0.74 -22.08 -28.92
C PHE A 583 1.71 -21.42 -29.89
N PRO A 584 3.03 -21.72 -29.80
CA PRO A 584 4.04 -21.16 -30.70
C PRO A 584 3.84 -21.58 -32.16
N THR A 585 3.28 -22.78 -32.40
CA THR A 585 3.00 -23.29 -33.74
C THR A 585 1.67 -24.03 -33.83
N ASP A 586 1.05 -24.01 -35.02
CA ASP A 586 -0.19 -24.76 -35.29
C ASP A 586 -0.01 -26.28 -35.18
N GLU A 587 1.20 -26.77 -35.35
CA GLU A 587 1.54 -28.20 -35.26
C GLU A 587 1.57 -28.64 -33.79
N GLN A 588 2.18 -27.89 -32.91
CA GLN A 588 2.14 -28.11 -31.46
C GLN A 588 0.70 -28.11 -30.96
N ARG A 589 -0.10 -27.13 -31.35
CA ARG A 589 -1.51 -27.05 -31.00
C ARG A 589 -2.27 -28.33 -31.41
N LYS A 590 -2.10 -28.80 -32.64
CA LYS A 590 -2.76 -30.02 -33.13
C LYS A 590 -2.30 -31.28 -32.38
N ASN A 591 -1.01 -31.36 -32.01
CA ASN A 591 -0.48 -32.48 -31.24
C ASN A 591 -1.04 -32.52 -29.84
N THR A 592 -1.06 -31.40 -29.12
CA THR A 592 -1.64 -31.33 -27.75
C THR A 592 -3.15 -31.66 -27.74
N PHE A 593 -3.92 -31.21 -28.75
CA PHE A 593 -5.31 -31.64 -28.86
C PHE A 593 -5.47 -33.11 -29.12
N ARG A 594 -4.58 -33.73 -29.92
CA ARG A 594 -4.57 -35.17 -30.18
C ARG A 594 -4.22 -36.00 -28.95
N GLU A 595 -3.25 -35.56 -28.17
CA GLU A 595 -2.88 -36.12 -26.87
C GLU A 595 -4.05 -36.11 -25.88
N LEU A 596 -4.76 -34.95 -25.79
CA LEU A 596 -5.97 -34.83 -24.95
C LEU A 596 -7.04 -35.84 -25.40
N ASP A 597 -7.31 -35.97 -26.71
CA ASP A 597 -8.31 -36.88 -27.22
C ASP A 597 -7.90 -38.36 -26.97
N GLN A 598 -6.61 -38.70 -27.06
CA GLN A 598 -6.08 -40.01 -26.70
C GLN A 598 -6.23 -40.33 -25.21
N SER A 599 -5.94 -39.36 -24.35
CA SER A 599 -6.11 -39.50 -22.90
C SER A 599 -7.58 -39.75 -22.54
N ILE A 600 -8.51 -38.96 -23.11
CA ILE A 600 -9.94 -39.16 -22.93
C ILE A 600 -10.39 -40.57 -23.38
N GLU A 601 -9.95 -41.07 -24.53
CA GLU A 601 -10.33 -42.40 -25.03
C GLU A 601 -9.75 -43.49 -24.13
N THR A 602 -8.52 -43.31 -23.63
CA THR A 602 -7.90 -44.23 -22.69
C THR A 602 -8.68 -44.34 -21.38
N LEU A 603 -9.10 -43.21 -20.83
CA LEU A 603 -9.91 -43.21 -19.62
C LEU A 603 -11.31 -43.80 -19.87
N LYS A 604 -11.94 -43.57 -21.01
CA LYS A 604 -13.20 -44.21 -21.40
C LYS A 604 -13.08 -45.72 -21.51
N LYS A 605 -11.96 -46.21 -22.02
CA LYS A 605 -11.68 -47.64 -22.10
C LYS A 605 -11.54 -48.20 -20.69
N ARG A 606 -10.75 -47.58 -19.82
CA ARG A 606 -10.57 -48.01 -18.42
C ARG A 606 -11.87 -48.00 -17.63
N ASP A 607 -12.75 -46.98 -17.83
CA ASP A 607 -14.08 -46.92 -17.19
C ASP A 607 -14.95 -48.10 -17.68
N ARG A 608 -14.95 -48.40 -18.99
CA ARG A 608 -15.75 -49.50 -19.55
C ARG A 608 -15.30 -50.88 -19.08
N GLU A 609 -13.99 -51.10 -18.94
CA GLU A 609 -13.38 -52.38 -18.58
C GLU A 609 -13.28 -52.59 -17.06
N HIS A 610 -13.68 -51.62 -16.25
CA HIS A 610 -13.50 -51.68 -14.81
C HIS A 610 -14.39 -52.77 -14.18
N PRO A 611 -13.84 -53.66 -13.32
CA PRO A 611 -14.55 -54.80 -12.76
C PRO A 611 -15.83 -54.44 -12.00
N CYS A 612 -15.83 -53.31 -11.28
CA CYS A 612 -17.01 -52.84 -10.53
C CYS A 612 -18.21 -52.50 -11.41
N ARG A 613 -18.08 -52.42 -12.73
CA ARG A 613 -19.21 -52.24 -13.67
C ARG A 613 -20.16 -53.46 -13.68
N GLN A 614 -19.71 -54.62 -13.29
CA GLN A 614 -20.52 -55.83 -13.21
C GLN A 614 -21.19 -56.04 -11.86
N CYS A 615 -20.98 -55.10 -10.89
CA CYS A 615 -21.52 -55.16 -9.55
C CYS A 615 -23.05 -54.97 -9.56
N PRO A 616 -23.83 -55.87 -8.93
CA PRO A 616 -25.30 -55.76 -8.85
C PRO A 616 -25.73 -54.50 -8.10
N ASP A 617 -24.97 -54.07 -7.10
CA ASP A 617 -25.25 -52.93 -6.24
C ASP A 617 -24.71 -51.59 -6.78
N MET A 618 -24.36 -51.60 -8.08
CA MET A 618 -23.76 -50.44 -8.74
C MET A 618 -24.53 -49.12 -8.51
N GLN A 619 -25.85 -49.15 -8.53
CA GLN A 619 -26.67 -47.94 -8.34
C GLN A 619 -26.57 -47.39 -6.92
N GLN A 620 -26.44 -48.21 -5.93
CA GLN A 620 -26.30 -47.85 -4.55
C GLN A 620 -24.89 -47.29 -4.30
N HIS A 621 -23.88 -47.97 -4.78
CA HIS A 621 -22.47 -47.49 -4.72
C HIS A 621 -22.30 -46.16 -5.43
N MET A 622 -22.95 -45.94 -6.56
CA MET A 622 -22.94 -44.64 -7.27
C MET A 622 -23.49 -43.47 -6.48
N LYS A 623 -24.50 -43.67 -5.64
CA LYS A 623 -25.04 -42.60 -4.77
C LYS A 623 -23.96 -42.07 -3.82
N TRP A 624 -23.20 -43.00 -3.20
CA TRP A 624 -22.08 -42.64 -2.32
C TRP A 624 -20.85 -42.17 -3.12
N GLY A 625 -20.60 -42.75 -4.25
CA GLY A 625 -19.50 -42.35 -5.15
C GLY A 625 -19.62 -40.92 -5.65
N HIS A 626 -20.82 -40.42 -5.94
CA HIS A 626 -21.04 -39.02 -6.30
C HIS A 626 -20.72 -38.04 -5.12
N ARG A 627 -21.05 -38.44 -3.90
CA ARG A 627 -20.67 -37.65 -2.70
C ARG A 627 -19.16 -37.68 -2.49
N TRP A 628 -18.55 -38.86 -2.63
CA TRP A 628 -17.11 -39.03 -2.56
C TRP A 628 -16.37 -38.14 -3.58
N ILE A 629 -16.81 -38.07 -4.84
CA ILE A 629 -16.21 -37.18 -5.84
C ILE A 629 -16.24 -35.72 -5.40
N ARG A 630 -17.34 -35.29 -4.79
CA ARG A 630 -17.46 -33.90 -4.33
C ARG A 630 -16.46 -33.62 -3.21
N GLU A 631 -16.36 -34.51 -2.24
CA GLU A 631 -15.42 -34.35 -1.12
C GLU A 631 -13.96 -34.55 -1.58
N MET A 632 -13.69 -35.41 -2.55
CA MET A 632 -12.37 -35.59 -3.12
C MET A 632 -11.88 -34.33 -3.84
N ARG A 633 -12.74 -33.69 -4.62
CA ARG A 633 -12.41 -32.40 -5.24
C ARG A 633 -12.12 -31.31 -4.23
N GLU A 634 -12.85 -31.29 -3.13
CA GLU A 634 -12.58 -30.35 -2.05
C GLU A 634 -11.27 -30.69 -1.34
N TYR A 635 -11.01 -31.97 -1.11
CA TYR A 635 -9.73 -32.44 -0.55
C TYR A 635 -8.55 -32.03 -1.44
N GLU A 636 -8.60 -32.29 -2.74
CA GLU A 636 -7.56 -31.89 -3.68
C GLU A 636 -7.35 -30.37 -3.71
N ARG A 637 -8.45 -29.59 -3.65
CA ARG A 637 -8.37 -28.13 -3.59
C ARG A 637 -7.74 -27.64 -2.29
N VAL A 638 -8.10 -28.22 -1.16
CA VAL A 638 -7.55 -27.85 0.14
C VAL A 638 -6.09 -28.30 0.23
N GLN A 639 -5.77 -29.49 -0.29
CA GLN A 639 -4.40 -30.01 -0.34
C GLN A 639 -3.50 -29.12 -1.18
N HIS A 640 -3.93 -28.73 -2.35
CA HIS A 640 -3.16 -27.81 -3.20
C HIS A 640 -2.93 -26.45 -2.51
N ARG A 641 -3.95 -25.93 -1.82
CA ARG A 641 -3.77 -24.70 -1.00
C ARG A 641 -2.81 -24.92 0.17
N TYR A 642 -2.85 -26.03 0.82
CA TYR A 642 -1.91 -26.40 1.90
C TYR A 642 -0.47 -26.46 1.38
N GLU A 643 -0.25 -27.19 0.28
CA GLU A 643 1.07 -27.34 -0.35
C GLU A 643 1.62 -26.03 -0.91
N SER A 644 0.76 -25.14 -1.43
CA SER A 644 1.19 -23.83 -1.93
C SER A 644 1.58 -22.86 -0.83
N ARG A 645 1.06 -23.02 0.39
CA ARG A 645 1.31 -22.09 1.52
C ARG A 645 2.48 -22.53 2.40
N THR A 646 2.66 -23.82 2.65
CA THR A 646 3.76 -24.31 3.49
C THR A 646 5.11 -24.09 2.84
N GLY A 647 6.01 -23.35 3.51
CA GLY A 647 7.38 -23.05 3.05
C GLY A 647 7.43 -22.19 1.78
N SER A 648 6.45 -21.30 1.58
CA SER A 648 6.32 -20.53 0.34
C SER A 648 7.49 -19.58 0.10
N VAL A 649 7.94 -18.87 1.13
CA VAL A 649 9.00 -17.86 1.04
C VAL A 649 10.38 -18.52 0.84
N ALA A 650 10.69 -19.55 1.62
CA ALA A 650 11.94 -20.28 1.47
C ALA A 650 12.04 -20.94 0.07
N ARG A 651 10.95 -21.50 -0.45
CA ARG A 651 10.93 -22.06 -1.83
C ARG A 651 11.08 -21.00 -2.90
N GLN A 652 10.53 -19.79 -2.72
CA GLN A 652 10.80 -18.68 -3.64
C GLN A 652 12.28 -18.31 -3.63
N PHE A 653 12.88 -18.24 -2.46
CA PHE A 653 14.32 -18.02 -2.32
C PHE A 653 15.14 -19.12 -3.01
N ASP A 654 14.80 -20.39 -2.80
CA ASP A 654 15.46 -21.52 -3.45
C ASP A 654 15.42 -21.40 -4.99
N ARG A 655 14.27 -21.01 -5.56
CA ARG A 655 14.08 -20.78 -7.00
C ARG A 655 14.89 -19.59 -7.51
N ILE A 656 14.90 -18.48 -6.75
CA ILE A 656 15.73 -17.31 -7.06
C ILE A 656 17.22 -17.71 -7.07
N CYS A 657 17.66 -18.47 -6.07
CA CYS A 657 19.04 -18.99 -6.02
C CYS A 657 19.38 -19.89 -7.21
N SER A 658 18.42 -20.71 -7.69
CA SER A 658 18.58 -21.52 -8.90
C SER A 658 18.82 -20.65 -10.13
N ILE A 659 18.02 -19.58 -10.31
CA ILE A 659 18.21 -18.64 -11.42
C ILE A 659 19.54 -17.89 -11.30
N LEU A 660 19.88 -17.40 -10.10
CA LEU A 660 21.14 -16.72 -9.85
C LEU A 660 22.37 -17.63 -10.14
N GLU A 661 22.28 -18.92 -9.82
CA GLU A 661 23.31 -19.90 -10.16
C GLU A 661 23.42 -20.11 -11.68
N GLN A 662 22.27 -20.25 -12.38
CA GLN A 662 22.25 -20.40 -13.84
C GLN A 662 22.81 -19.17 -14.56
N LEU A 663 22.55 -17.96 -14.07
CA LEU A 663 23.06 -16.71 -14.62
C LEU A 663 24.51 -16.39 -14.17
N GLY A 664 25.06 -17.13 -13.20
CA GLY A 664 26.44 -16.98 -12.73
C GLY A 664 26.63 -15.96 -11.63
N TYR A 665 25.58 -15.39 -11.04
CA TYR A 665 25.65 -14.43 -9.92
C TYR A 665 26.07 -15.08 -8.60
N VAL A 666 25.74 -16.35 -8.42
CA VAL A 666 26.21 -17.16 -7.30
C VAL A 666 26.85 -18.44 -7.80
N LYS A 667 27.75 -18.97 -7.00
CA LYS A 667 28.42 -20.24 -7.25
C LYS A 667 28.17 -21.18 -6.08
N ARG A 668 27.81 -22.41 -6.36
CA ARG A 668 27.60 -23.45 -5.34
C ARG A 668 28.95 -23.99 -4.87
N ASP A 669 29.16 -23.99 -3.56
CA ASP A 669 30.34 -24.56 -2.88
C ASP A 669 29.86 -25.59 -1.85
N GLY A 670 29.69 -26.83 -2.29
CA GLY A 670 29.08 -27.89 -1.48
C GLY A 670 27.61 -27.65 -1.22
N THR A 671 27.23 -27.44 0.05
CA THR A 671 25.85 -27.09 0.48
C THR A 671 25.63 -25.60 0.54
N ASP A 672 26.69 -24.80 0.44
CA ASP A 672 26.64 -23.33 0.54
C ASP A 672 26.62 -22.66 -0.85
N MET A 673 26.24 -21.39 -0.89
CA MET A 673 26.28 -20.54 -2.07
C MET A 673 27.07 -19.28 -1.80
N ARG A 674 27.98 -18.92 -2.70
CA ARG A 674 28.80 -17.72 -2.59
C ARG A 674 28.59 -16.81 -3.78
N LEU A 675 28.64 -15.50 -3.53
CA LEU A 675 28.56 -14.52 -4.58
C LEU A 675 29.75 -14.59 -5.51
N SER A 676 29.50 -14.43 -6.80
CA SER A 676 30.50 -14.17 -7.82
C SER A 676 30.80 -12.67 -7.91
N GLU A 677 31.71 -12.25 -8.79
CA GLU A 677 31.91 -10.82 -9.11
C GLU A 677 30.63 -10.18 -9.64
N GLN A 678 29.88 -10.88 -10.49
CA GLN A 678 28.56 -10.47 -10.99
C GLN A 678 27.54 -10.30 -9.85
N GLY A 679 27.57 -11.22 -8.86
CA GLY A 679 26.75 -11.11 -7.67
C GLY A 679 27.01 -9.85 -6.86
N GLN A 680 28.25 -9.36 -6.84
CA GLN A 680 28.58 -8.09 -6.19
C GLN A 680 27.98 -6.90 -6.94
N LEU A 681 27.88 -6.92 -8.27
CA LEU A 681 27.17 -5.88 -9.02
C LEU A 681 25.68 -5.85 -8.68
N LEU A 682 24.99 -6.98 -8.77
CA LEU A 682 23.56 -7.09 -8.47
C LEU A 682 23.23 -6.61 -7.05
N ARG A 683 24.11 -6.84 -6.10
CA ARG A 683 23.94 -6.43 -4.70
C ARG A 683 23.77 -4.93 -4.54
N HIS A 684 24.37 -4.10 -5.41
CA HIS A 684 24.32 -2.64 -5.37
C HIS A 684 23.17 -2.05 -6.20
N ILE A 685 22.33 -2.89 -6.78
CA ILE A 685 21.18 -2.46 -7.60
C ILE A 685 19.88 -2.66 -6.82
N TYR A 686 19.27 -1.58 -6.39
CA TYR A 686 18.01 -1.54 -5.65
C TYR A 686 16.88 -1.04 -6.56
N SER A 687 16.45 -1.89 -7.49
CA SER A 687 15.40 -1.57 -8.48
C SER A 687 14.35 -2.68 -8.52
N GLU A 688 13.14 -2.36 -8.91
CA GLU A 688 12.11 -3.36 -9.20
C GLU A 688 12.50 -4.26 -10.40
N GLN A 689 13.42 -3.77 -11.22
CA GLN A 689 14.01 -4.47 -12.39
C GLN A 689 15.48 -4.82 -12.12
N ASP A 690 15.82 -5.21 -10.90
CA ASP A 690 17.20 -5.43 -10.44
C ASP A 690 17.97 -6.41 -11.33
N ILE A 691 17.43 -7.60 -11.58
CA ILE A 691 18.07 -8.63 -12.40
C ILE A 691 18.18 -8.24 -13.87
N VAL A 692 17.18 -7.53 -14.42
CA VAL A 692 17.20 -7.07 -15.81
C VAL A 692 18.30 -6.02 -15.99
N LEU A 693 18.41 -5.07 -15.06
CA LEU A 693 19.43 -4.05 -15.10
C LEU A 693 20.83 -4.64 -14.89
N ALA A 694 21.01 -5.51 -13.91
CA ALA A 694 22.29 -6.17 -13.64
C ALA A 694 22.78 -6.97 -14.85
N GLU A 695 21.91 -7.77 -15.45
CA GLU A 695 22.24 -8.57 -16.62
C GLU A 695 22.54 -7.72 -17.86
N ALA A 696 21.84 -6.62 -18.04
CA ALA A 696 22.12 -5.66 -19.11
C ALA A 696 23.49 -4.96 -18.94
N LEU A 697 23.86 -4.64 -17.68
CA LEU A 697 25.18 -4.09 -17.36
C LEU A 697 26.28 -5.14 -17.59
N GLU A 698 26.11 -6.38 -17.14
CA GLU A 698 27.04 -7.48 -17.34
C GLU A 698 27.31 -7.75 -18.83
N ARG A 699 26.29 -7.62 -19.67
CA ARG A 699 26.41 -7.80 -21.12
C ARG A 699 26.95 -6.58 -21.86
N GLY A 700 27.29 -5.49 -21.15
CA GLY A 700 27.79 -4.25 -21.77
C GLY A 700 26.81 -3.58 -22.72
N MET A 701 25.48 -3.77 -22.50
CA MET A 701 24.47 -3.31 -23.44
C MET A 701 24.39 -1.78 -23.54
N PHE A 702 24.91 -1.06 -22.55
CA PHE A 702 24.86 0.40 -22.46
C PHE A 702 26.19 1.10 -22.80
N ASP A 703 27.28 0.36 -23.03
CA ASP A 703 28.65 0.91 -23.16
C ASP A 703 28.84 1.91 -24.30
N HIS A 704 28.05 1.79 -25.35
CA HIS A 704 28.10 2.64 -26.51
C HIS A 704 27.21 3.87 -26.44
N LEU A 705 26.46 4.05 -25.34
CA LEU A 705 25.49 5.13 -25.18
C LEU A 705 26.14 6.38 -24.61
N THR A 706 25.73 7.54 -25.10
CA THR A 706 26.01 8.83 -24.46
C THR A 706 25.13 9.03 -23.23
N ALA A 707 25.48 9.96 -22.33
CA ALA A 707 24.70 10.26 -21.12
C ALA A 707 23.20 10.51 -21.39
N ARG A 708 22.85 11.26 -22.45
CA ARG A 708 21.44 11.52 -22.84
C ARG A 708 20.73 10.26 -23.32
N GLN A 709 21.45 9.42 -24.07
CA GLN A 709 20.89 8.16 -24.58
C GLN A 709 20.70 7.14 -23.46
N LEU A 710 21.65 7.08 -22.52
CA LEU A 710 21.56 6.23 -21.34
C LEU A 710 20.34 6.61 -20.48
N ALA A 711 20.17 7.91 -20.17
CA ALA A 711 19.00 8.39 -19.44
C ALA A 711 17.68 8.01 -20.15
N ALA A 712 17.66 8.12 -21.47
CA ALA A 712 16.48 7.77 -22.27
C ALA A 712 16.16 6.28 -22.19
N VAL A 713 17.14 5.38 -22.38
CA VAL A 713 16.93 3.93 -22.36
C VAL A 713 16.54 3.46 -20.97
N LEU A 714 17.26 3.89 -19.92
CA LEU A 714 16.99 3.50 -18.54
C LEU A 714 15.64 3.99 -18.02
N SER A 715 15.04 5.01 -18.65
CA SER A 715 13.70 5.47 -18.28
C SER A 715 12.62 4.39 -18.43
N ALA A 716 12.85 3.38 -19.30
CA ALA A 716 11.95 2.25 -19.47
C ALA A 716 11.89 1.30 -18.26
N LEU A 717 12.90 1.34 -17.39
CA LEU A 717 12.95 0.54 -16.16
C LEU A 717 12.18 1.16 -15.00
N VAL A 718 11.81 2.44 -15.09
CA VAL A 718 11.16 3.18 -13.99
C VAL A 718 9.75 3.67 -14.33
N PHE A 719 9.38 3.64 -15.59
CA PHE A 719 8.09 4.13 -16.06
C PHE A 719 7.10 2.98 -16.20
N GLU A 720 5.85 3.27 -15.87
CA GLU A 720 4.70 2.40 -16.08
C GLU A 720 3.51 3.26 -16.54
N ALA A 721 2.98 2.95 -17.71
CA ALA A 721 1.82 3.64 -18.25
C ALA A 721 0.55 3.25 -17.52
N ARG A 722 -0.39 4.17 -17.40
CA ARG A 722 -1.73 3.88 -16.86
C ARG A 722 -2.44 2.90 -17.79
N GLY A 723 -2.67 1.68 -17.30
CA GLY A 723 -3.39 0.64 -18.02
C GLY A 723 -2.58 -0.61 -18.35
N GLY A 724 -1.31 -0.68 -17.93
CA GLY A 724 -0.51 -1.92 -17.91
C GLY A 724 -0.11 -2.49 -19.29
N THR A 725 -0.32 -1.77 -20.35
CA THR A 725 0.19 -2.15 -21.68
C THR A 725 1.41 -1.29 -22.00
N GLY A 726 2.60 -1.91 -21.95
CA GLY A 726 3.87 -1.25 -22.27
C GLY A 726 3.75 -0.40 -23.54
N GLY A 727 4.14 0.88 -23.44
CA GLY A 727 4.02 1.86 -24.52
C GLY A 727 5.29 1.97 -25.35
N GLU A 728 5.14 2.35 -26.63
CA GLU A 728 6.27 2.83 -27.44
C GLU A 728 6.37 4.35 -27.34
N PRO A 729 7.59 4.92 -27.46
CA PRO A 729 7.76 6.37 -27.50
C PRO A 729 7.16 6.94 -28.81
N ARG A 730 6.67 8.17 -28.77
CA ARG A 730 6.17 8.82 -29.98
C ARG A 730 7.27 8.95 -31.07
N ARG A 731 8.51 9.04 -30.62
CA ARG A 731 9.67 9.19 -31.48
C ARG A 731 10.88 8.49 -30.87
N TRP A 732 11.55 7.66 -31.63
CA TRP A 732 12.84 7.12 -31.20
C TRP A 732 13.95 8.17 -31.44
N PRO A 733 14.66 8.62 -30.39
CA PRO A 733 15.80 9.52 -30.55
C PRO A 733 16.89 8.90 -31.43
N GLY A 734 17.26 9.61 -32.50
CA GLY A 734 18.17 9.07 -33.53
C GLY A 734 17.52 8.15 -34.56
N GLY A 735 16.21 7.96 -34.52
CA GLY A 735 15.44 7.09 -35.41
C GLY A 735 15.42 5.62 -34.98
N ILE A 736 14.66 4.79 -35.69
CA ILE A 736 14.46 3.35 -35.37
C ILE A 736 15.77 2.55 -35.48
N GLN A 737 16.72 2.98 -36.28
CA GLN A 737 18.06 2.40 -36.45
C GLN A 737 19.11 3.07 -35.52
N GLY A 738 18.69 4.00 -34.70
CA GLY A 738 19.58 4.70 -33.78
C GLY A 738 19.93 3.87 -32.53
N PRO A 739 20.99 4.26 -31.79
CA PRO A 739 21.45 3.52 -30.63
C PRO A 739 20.36 3.31 -29.56
N VAL A 740 19.54 4.32 -29.29
CA VAL A 740 18.45 4.25 -28.30
C VAL A 740 17.45 3.15 -28.65
N ALA A 741 16.97 3.11 -29.91
CA ALA A 741 16.00 2.11 -30.35
C ALA A 741 16.59 0.69 -30.36
N GLN A 742 17.85 0.55 -30.84
CA GLN A 742 18.52 -0.75 -30.87
C GLN A 742 18.77 -1.32 -29.48
N THR A 743 19.25 -0.48 -28.54
CA THR A 743 19.46 -0.90 -27.15
C THR A 743 18.15 -1.22 -26.47
N SER A 744 17.10 -0.41 -26.67
CA SER A 744 15.76 -0.68 -26.11
C SER A 744 15.20 -2.02 -26.60
N GLN A 745 15.33 -2.33 -27.89
CA GLN A 745 14.91 -3.64 -28.43
C GLN A 745 15.74 -4.80 -27.87
N SER A 746 17.03 -4.59 -27.63
CA SER A 746 17.88 -5.60 -27.02
C SER A 746 17.53 -5.82 -25.57
N LEU A 747 17.20 -4.77 -24.83
CA LEU A 747 16.73 -4.80 -23.46
C LEU A 747 15.37 -5.54 -23.34
N ASP A 748 14.46 -5.30 -24.27
CA ASP A 748 13.16 -5.97 -24.33
C ASP A 748 13.32 -7.48 -24.56
N ARG A 749 14.24 -7.88 -25.47
CA ARG A 749 14.57 -9.30 -25.68
C ARG A 749 15.20 -9.94 -24.45
N LEU A 750 16.09 -9.24 -23.76
CA LEU A 750 16.68 -9.70 -22.51
C LEU A 750 15.60 -9.89 -21.45
N HIS A 751 14.71 -8.92 -21.28
CA HIS A 751 13.58 -9.01 -20.37
C HIS A 751 12.71 -10.26 -20.65
N ALA A 752 12.36 -10.49 -21.91
CA ALA A 752 11.59 -11.67 -22.30
C ALA A 752 12.32 -12.99 -22.00
N GLN A 753 13.65 -13.03 -22.18
CA GLN A 753 14.46 -14.22 -21.81
C GLN A 753 14.45 -14.47 -20.30
N LEU A 754 14.61 -13.44 -19.51
CA LEU A 754 14.60 -13.55 -18.04
C LEU A 754 13.20 -13.90 -17.50
N THR A 755 12.15 -13.34 -18.10
CA THR A 755 10.76 -13.72 -17.76
C THR A 755 10.51 -15.20 -17.99
N MET A 756 10.90 -15.73 -19.16
CA MET A 756 10.79 -17.18 -19.41
C MET A 756 11.55 -18.01 -18.39
N LEU A 757 12.75 -17.58 -17.99
CA LEU A 757 13.53 -18.28 -16.98
C LEU A 757 12.84 -18.26 -15.60
N CYS A 758 12.20 -17.14 -15.23
CA CYS A 758 11.39 -17.05 -14.03
C CYS A 758 10.16 -17.97 -14.08
N GLU A 759 9.45 -18.00 -15.21
CA GLU A 759 8.30 -18.88 -15.42
C GLU A 759 8.69 -20.37 -15.32
N ASP A 760 9.81 -20.75 -15.94
CA ASP A 760 10.32 -22.14 -15.90
C ASP A 760 10.64 -22.60 -14.47
N GLU A 761 11.17 -21.70 -13.63
CA GLU A 761 11.42 -21.97 -12.21
C GLU A 761 10.16 -21.76 -11.35
N GLY A 762 9.04 -21.32 -11.93
CA GLY A 762 7.76 -21.11 -11.25
C GLY A 762 7.73 -19.89 -10.34
N LEU A 763 8.49 -18.85 -10.68
CA LEU A 763 8.35 -17.50 -10.12
C LEU A 763 7.31 -16.70 -10.92
N ASP A 764 6.84 -15.60 -10.32
CA ASP A 764 5.96 -14.65 -11.00
C ASP A 764 6.70 -13.95 -12.15
N ASP A 765 5.94 -13.49 -13.14
CA ASP A 765 6.47 -12.74 -14.29
C ASP A 765 7.16 -11.46 -13.82
N LEU A 766 8.28 -11.12 -14.47
CA LEU A 766 8.92 -9.82 -14.28
C LEU A 766 8.00 -8.70 -14.77
N GLN A 767 8.04 -7.55 -14.09
CA GLN A 767 7.28 -6.38 -14.49
C GLN A 767 7.67 -5.95 -15.91
N GLN A 768 6.70 -5.68 -16.77
CA GLN A 768 6.95 -5.30 -18.16
C GLN A 768 7.69 -3.97 -18.27
N LEU A 769 8.59 -3.87 -19.24
CA LEU A 769 9.25 -2.63 -19.58
C LEU A 769 8.29 -1.69 -20.33
N ASP A 770 8.39 -0.39 -20.08
CA ASP A 770 7.56 0.61 -20.74
C ASP A 770 8.42 1.74 -21.35
N PHE A 771 8.50 1.76 -22.66
CA PHE A 771 9.32 2.70 -23.40
C PHE A 771 8.61 4.04 -23.68
N GLY A 772 7.40 4.25 -23.17
CA GLY A 772 6.54 5.39 -23.51
C GLY A 772 7.11 6.78 -23.20
N ILE A 773 8.15 6.88 -22.33
CA ILE A 773 8.78 8.16 -21.99
C ILE A 773 10.23 8.32 -22.47
N VAL A 774 10.73 7.40 -23.25
CA VAL A 774 12.12 7.42 -23.75
C VAL A 774 12.46 8.72 -24.47
N ASP A 775 11.58 9.21 -25.33
CA ASP A 775 11.77 10.47 -26.04
C ASP A 775 11.64 11.69 -25.13
N ILE A 776 10.73 11.65 -24.16
CA ILE A 776 10.56 12.70 -23.15
C ILE A 776 11.85 12.86 -22.32
N MET A 777 12.41 11.75 -21.86
CA MET A 777 13.61 11.77 -21.02
C MET A 777 14.86 12.17 -21.83
N TYR A 778 14.95 11.73 -23.08
CA TYR A 778 16.00 12.19 -23.99
C TYR A 778 15.95 13.71 -24.22
N ASP A 779 14.77 14.24 -24.49
CA ASP A 779 14.57 15.66 -24.72
C ASP A 779 14.87 16.48 -23.45
N TRP A 780 14.48 15.97 -22.27
CA TRP A 780 14.83 16.59 -20.99
C TRP A 780 16.34 16.60 -20.77
N ALA A 781 17.02 15.45 -20.86
CA ALA A 781 18.47 15.35 -20.72
C ALA A 781 19.23 16.16 -21.79
N SER A 782 18.57 16.55 -22.89
CA SER A 782 19.12 17.43 -23.91
C SER A 782 19.01 18.93 -23.59
N GLY A 783 18.43 19.29 -22.42
CA GLY A 783 18.32 20.66 -21.95
C GLY A 783 17.02 21.36 -22.29
N ASN A 784 16.05 20.68 -22.90
CA ASN A 784 14.75 21.27 -23.22
C ASN A 784 13.95 21.61 -21.96
N SER A 785 13.06 22.60 -22.05
CA SER A 785 12.23 23.03 -20.92
C SER A 785 11.12 22.03 -20.60
N LEU A 786 10.59 22.07 -19.35
CA LEU A 786 9.46 21.25 -18.93
C LEU A 786 8.23 21.43 -19.83
N ALA A 787 7.96 22.66 -20.24
CA ALA A 787 6.87 22.96 -21.17
C ALA A 787 7.03 22.25 -22.53
N TYR A 788 8.25 22.15 -23.04
CA TYR A 788 8.54 21.47 -24.30
C TYR A 788 8.33 19.96 -24.17
N VAL A 789 8.90 19.33 -23.14
CA VAL A 789 8.87 17.86 -22.99
C VAL A 789 7.48 17.31 -22.65
N LEU A 790 6.64 18.12 -22.01
CA LEU A 790 5.27 17.75 -21.66
C LEU A 790 4.22 18.24 -22.68
N HIS A 791 4.65 18.94 -23.74
CA HIS A 791 3.72 19.43 -24.78
C HIS A 791 2.97 18.27 -25.42
N ASP A 792 1.63 18.35 -25.43
CA ASP A 792 0.74 17.30 -25.97
C ASP A 792 0.92 15.89 -25.37
N ARG A 793 1.40 15.79 -24.13
CA ARG A 793 1.58 14.52 -23.41
C ARG A 793 0.49 14.33 -22.39
N ASP A 794 0.03 13.09 -22.23
CA ASP A 794 -0.84 12.70 -21.13
C ASP A 794 -0.01 12.37 -19.87
N MET A 795 0.83 13.35 -19.47
CA MET A 795 1.71 13.25 -18.31
C MET A 795 1.70 14.57 -17.55
N THR A 796 1.51 14.51 -16.25
CA THR A 796 1.58 15.69 -15.39
C THR A 796 3.03 16.03 -15.03
N GLY A 797 3.29 17.28 -14.64
CA GLY A 797 4.62 17.69 -14.17
C GLY A 797 5.11 16.88 -12.98
N GLY A 798 4.22 16.51 -12.04
CA GLY A 798 4.55 15.68 -10.91
C GLY A 798 4.86 14.22 -11.29
N ASP A 799 4.17 13.66 -12.27
CA ASP A 799 4.49 12.31 -12.78
C ASP A 799 5.86 12.30 -13.45
N PHE A 800 6.15 13.34 -14.23
CA PHE A 800 7.46 13.50 -14.85
C PHE A 800 8.58 13.59 -13.81
N VAL A 801 8.45 14.47 -12.83
CA VAL A 801 9.45 14.66 -11.76
C VAL A 801 9.67 13.36 -10.98
N ARG A 802 8.60 12.61 -10.66
CA ARG A 802 8.72 11.34 -9.96
C ARG A 802 9.52 10.31 -10.76
N ASN A 803 9.24 10.14 -12.05
CA ASN A 803 9.98 9.21 -12.90
C ASN A 803 11.43 9.66 -13.13
N ALA A 804 11.66 10.97 -13.29
CA ALA A 804 13.01 11.52 -13.41
C ALA A 804 13.84 11.29 -12.13
N LYS A 805 13.24 11.41 -10.94
CA LYS A 805 13.92 11.11 -9.67
C LYS A 805 14.23 9.62 -9.52
N ARG A 806 13.29 8.72 -9.85
CA ARG A 806 13.56 7.27 -9.88
C ARG A 806 14.68 6.90 -10.85
N LEU A 807 14.71 7.56 -12.00
CA LEU A 807 15.80 7.40 -12.96
C LEU A 807 17.14 7.91 -12.39
N SER A 808 17.14 9.07 -11.73
CA SER A 808 18.34 9.59 -11.04
C SER A 808 18.86 8.61 -9.98
N ASP A 809 17.97 7.98 -9.21
CA ASP A 809 18.33 6.96 -8.23
C ASP A 809 19.04 5.76 -8.90
N ILE A 810 18.54 5.27 -10.04
CA ILE A 810 19.18 4.18 -10.81
C ILE A 810 20.55 4.63 -11.35
N LEU A 811 20.65 5.82 -11.93
CA LEU A 811 21.89 6.36 -12.47
C LEU A 811 22.95 6.53 -11.37
N GLN A 812 22.54 6.94 -10.17
CA GLN A 812 23.41 7.02 -9.01
C GLN A 812 23.92 5.64 -8.58
N GLN A 813 23.06 4.63 -8.57
CA GLN A 813 23.44 3.25 -8.24
C GLN A 813 24.45 2.69 -9.25
N ILE A 814 24.26 2.91 -10.54
CA ILE A 814 25.22 2.50 -11.59
C ILE A 814 26.56 3.23 -11.39
N SER A 815 26.55 4.52 -11.12
CA SER A 815 27.77 5.28 -10.86
C SER A 815 28.50 4.76 -9.61
N ALA A 816 27.78 4.46 -8.53
CA ALA A 816 28.37 3.92 -7.29
C ALA A 816 28.86 2.48 -7.45
N ALA A 817 28.32 1.72 -8.39
CA ALA A 817 28.72 0.35 -8.69
C ALA A 817 29.99 0.23 -9.55
N GLU A 818 30.69 1.34 -9.84
CA GLU A 818 31.92 1.38 -10.68
C GLU A 818 32.91 0.24 -10.38
N PRO A 819 33.24 -0.10 -9.12
CA PRO A 819 34.22 -1.17 -8.81
C PRO A 819 33.77 -2.58 -9.24
N TYR A 820 32.49 -2.74 -9.49
CA TYR A 820 31.84 -4.02 -9.79
C TYR A 820 31.40 -4.15 -11.25
N LEU A 821 31.50 -3.07 -12.03
CA LEU A 821 31.20 -3.11 -13.45
C LEU A 821 32.23 -3.99 -14.22
N PRO A 822 31.85 -4.66 -15.29
CA PRO A 822 32.77 -5.40 -16.14
C PRO A 822 33.93 -4.53 -16.64
N GLN A 823 35.13 -5.10 -16.78
CA GLN A 823 36.34 -4.32 -17.15
C GLN A 823 36.19 -3.47 -18.40
N GLY A 824 35.36 -3.86 -19.36
CA GLY A 824 35.06 -3.07 -20.58
C GLY A 824 34.11 -1.90 -20.34
N SER A 825 33.35 -1.94 -19.25
CA SER A 825 32.24 -1.01 -18.97
C SER A 825 32.56 0.00 -17.86
N ALA A 826 33.80 0.09 -17.38
CA ALA A 826 34.18 1.01 -16.29
C ALA A 826 33.84 2.50 -16.59
N HIS A 827 33.91 2.93 -17.86
CA HIS A 827 33.56 4.28 -18.27
C HIS A 827 32.04 4.58 -18.09
N LEU A 828 31.20 3.56 -18.00
CA LEU A 828 29.75 3.71 -17.88
C LEU A 828 29.37 4.38 -16.55
N ALA A 829 30.17 4.19 -15.48
CA ALA A 829 29.96 4.89 -14.21
C ALA A 829 30.03 6.42 -14.38
N GLN A 830 30.99 6.91 -15.16
CA GLN A 830 31.10 8.32 -15.46
C GLN A 830 29.92 8.78 -16.35
N VAL A 831 29.56 8.01 -17.37
CA VAL A 831 28.42 8.32 -18.25
C VAL A 831 27.12 8.36 -17.45
N ALA A 832 26.94 7.46 -16.47
CA ALA A 832 25.79 7.47 -15.58
C ALA A 832 25.77 8.70 -14.66
N HIS A 833 26.94 9.12 -14.14
CA HIS A 833 27.06 10.35 -13.36
C HIS A 833 26.68 11.57 -14.19
N GLU A 834 27.20 11.70 -15.39
CA GLU A 834 26.86 12.78 -16.33
C GLU A 834 25.35 12.75 -16.68
N ALA A 835 24.77 11.56 -16.89
CA ALA A 835 23.34 11.40 -17.15
C ALA A 835 22.49 11.85 -15.95
N MET A 836 22.92 11.53 -14.73
CA MET A 836 22.26 11.96 -13.51
C MET A 836 22.25 13.49 -13.38
N GLU A 837 23.37 14.17 -13.66
CA GLU A 837 23.42 15.64 -13.68
C GLU A 837 22.49 16.25 -14.72
N LEU A 838 22.42 15.66 -15.92
CA LEU A 838 21.52 16.11 -16.99
C LEU A 838 20.04 15.93 -16.64
N VAL A 839 19.70 14.89 -15.88
CA VAL A 839 18.32 14.61 -15.44
C VAL A 839 17.98 15.46 -14.22
N ASN A 840 18.90 15.60 -13.23
CA ASN A 840 18.64 16.24 -11.95
C ASN A 840 18.86 17.75 -12.02
N ARG A 841 18.05 18.44 -12.82
CA ARG A 841 18.06 19.89 -13.02
C ARG A 841 16.69 20.51 -12.89
N GLY A 842 16.64 21.84 -12.69
CA GLY A 842 15.38 22.59 -12.59
C GLY A 842 14.46 21.99 -11.52
N ILE A 843 13.21 21.77 -11.89
CA ILE A 843 12.20 21.23 -10.99
C ILE A 843 12.50 19.81 -10.46
N VAL A 844 13.30 19.02 -11.19
CA VAL A 844 13.70 17.67 -10.73
C VAL A 844 14.71 17.77 -9.58
N ALA A 845 15.58 18.76 -9.58
CA ALA A 845 16.54 19.01 -8.51
C ALA A 845 15.90 19.48 -7.20
N TYR A 846 14.65 19.95 -7.24
CA TYR A 846 13.95 20.42 -6.03
C TYR A 846 13.77 19.29 -5.01
N SER A 847 14.40 19.44 -3.86
CA SER A 847 14.41 18.44 -2.78
C SER A 847 13.26 18.57 -1.78
N GLY A 848 12.60 19.73 -1.74
CA GLY A 848 11.55 20.04 -0.75
C GLY A 848 12.10 20.50 0.61
N ILE A 849 13.42 20.63 0.73
CA ILE A 849 14.07 21.21 1.91
C ILE A 849 14.74 22.48 1.43
N GLY A 850 14.27 23.62 1.93
CA GLY A 850 14.95 24.91 1.69
C GLY A 850 16.38 24.83 2.25
N GLU A 851 17.38 25.22 1.47
CA GLU A 851 18.69 25.56 2.01
C GLU A 851 18.47 26.71 3.02
N GLY A 852 18.54 26.39 4.31
CA GLY A 852 18.47 27.33 5.40
C GLY A 852 19.77 28.03 5.61
#